data_57c5fe3886fff29dce7db4bb676caffe
#
_entry.id   57c5fe3886fff29dce7db4bb676caffe
#
_cell.length_a   1.000
_cell.length_b   1.000
_cell.length_c   1.000
_cell.angle_alpha   90.00
_cell.angle_beta   90.00
_cell.angle_gamma   90.00
#
_symmetry.space_group_name_H-M   'P 1'
#
loop_
_entity.id
_entity.type
_entity.pdbx_description
1 polymer ?
#
loop_
_entity_poly.entity_id
_entity_poly.type
_entity_poly.pdbx_seq_one_letter_code
_entity_poly.pdbx_strand_id
1 'polypeptide(L)'
;MTTAHLSTSGDAVRLNPDAPRSPNPSSHGGKKPGGTFSVAQLKAALPLAIKKMDPRVLYKTPVMFLVEVGALFTLVLAIAHPSLFTWSITVWLWLTVLFATLAESVAEGRGKAQADALRATRTSSNALKFTGADITDAVLAPALENSGAGVRDVTEEVSSESLVPGDIVLVSAGNVIPADGDVVMGAASVDESAVTGESAPVIRESGGDRSAVTGGTRVLSDAIAVRVTSKAGESFMDRMIGLVEGAERKKTPNEVALGTLLIVLTIIFMIVVLALAPMAAFNGAEQSPVVLVALLVCLIPTTIGALLSAIGIAGMDRLVQHNVLAMSGRAVEAAGDVATLLLDKTGTITIGDRQASEFVAVGATTEEELSYACQLSSLADETPEGRSIVLLAQKESGQAIPDETFREAEFIPFTAQTRMSGITLPAGAGEYTEWVGATGQSGARKIVKGAASEVTKLVATLGGEVPTATTDVVNDISNSGGTALVVAEIALDPHGEDRAGRVLGVIHLKDVVKPGMTERFEQLRKMGIRTVMVTGDNALTAKAIAAEAGVDDVLAEATPEQKLELIRKEQAKGRLVAMTGDGTNDAPALAQADVGVAMNTGTTAAKEAGNMVDLDSDPTKLIDVVAIGKQLLITRGALTTFSIANDIAKYFAIIPAMFVVAFPGLSALNIMRLHSPESAILSAVIFNALIIIALIPLALKGVKYRAGSAAALLSRNLMVFGLGGVIVPFIGIKIIDLIISGVFGL
;
A
#
# COMPACT_ATOMS: atom_id res chain seq x y z
N MET A 1 -58.83 -37.99 32.77
CA MET A 1 -58.80 -36.88 33.74
C MET A 1 -57.33 -36.66 34.10
N THR A 2 -56.76 -35.68 33.68
CA THR A 2 -55.97 -34.60 34.21
C THR A 2 -54.98 -34.13 33.11
N THR A 3 -55.37 -33.02 32.55
CA THR A 3 -54.57 -32.23 31.59
C THR A 3 -53.33 -31.67 32.28
N ALA A 4 -52.14 -31.85 31.67
CA ALA A 4 -50.95 -31.15 32.04
C ALA A 4 -50.54 -30.17 30.92
N HIS A 5 -50.59 -28.88 31.27
CA HIS A 5 -50.12 -27.78 30.44
C HIS A 5 -48.60 -27.86 30.24
N LEU A 6 -48.13 -27.83 29.02
CA LEU A 6 -46.78 -27.51 28.67
C LEU A 6 -46.62 -25.98 28.62
N SER A 7 -45.88 -25.45 29.58
CA SER A 7 -45.45 -24.05 29.60
C SER A 7 -44.16 -23.89 28.75
N THR A 8 -44.26 -23.08 27.73
CA THR A 8 -43.11 -22.51 27.02
C THR A 8 -42.38 -21.55 27.94
N SER A 9 -41.14 -21.88 28.34
CA SER A 9 -40.22 -20.93 28.95
C SER A 9 -39.02 -20.78 28.04
N GLY A 10 -39.01 -19.70 27.28
CA GLY A 10 -37.79 -19.23 26.65
C GLY A 10 -36.86 -18.68 27.71
N ASP A 11 -35.78 -19.38 27.99
CA ASP A 11 -34.68 -18.88 28.81
C ASP A 11 -33.80 -17.93 28.02
N ALA A 12 -34.18 -16.64 28.05
CA ALA A 12 -33.28 -15.56 27.73
C ALA A 12 -32.16 -15.55 28.77
N VAL A 13 -30.93 -15.80 28.34
CA VAL A 13 -29.71 -15.65 29.16
C VAL A 13 -29.66 -14.24 29.71
N ARG A 14 -30.02 -14.07 31.01
CA ARG A 14 -29.82 -12.82 31.73
C ARG A 14 -28.34 -12.62 31.98
N LEU A 15 -27.75 -11.67 31.26
CA LEU A 15 -26.42 -11.16 31.53
C LEU A 15 -26.39 -10.57 32.97
N ASN A 16 -25.46 -11.03 33.77
CA ASN A 16 -25.20 -10.55 35.13
C ASN A 16 -24.78 -9.07 35.07
N PRO A 17 -25.50 -8.13 35.72
CA PRO A 17 -25.16 -6.70 35.63
C PRO A 17 -23.88 -6.30 36.40
N ASP A 18 -23.29 -7.19 37.20
CA ASP A 18 -22.12 -6.91 38.04
C ASP A 18 -20.81 -7.55 37.57
N ALA A 19 -20.76 -8.09 36.36
CA ALA A 19 -19.50 -8.50 35.76
C ALA A 19 -18.66 -7.25 35.37
N PRO A 20 -17.36 -7.18 35.73
CA PRO A 20 -16.54 -6.05 35.34
C PRO A 20 -16.51 -5.97 33.80
N ARG A 21 -17.10 -4.90 33.28
CA ARG A 21 -17.09 -4.64 31.84
C ARG A 21 -15.63 -4.53 31.40
N SER A 22 -15.22 -5.43 30.53
CA SER A 22 -13.98 -5.26 29.76
C SER A 22 -14.00 -3.87 29.11
N PRO A 23 -12.90 -3.12 29.11
CA PRO A 23 -12.87 -1.79 28.53
C PRO A 23 -13.26 -1.88 27.06
N ASN A 24 -14.31 -1.16 26.72
CA ASN A 24 -14.89 -1.09 25.38
C ASN A 24 -13.81 -0.58 24.40
N PRO A 25 -13.38 -1.32 23.38
CA PRO A 25 -12.33 -0.89 22.45
C PRO A 25 -12.75 0.28 21.55
N SER A 26 -14.00 0.75 21.66
CA SER A 26 -14.54 1.83 20.82
C SER A 26 -14.28 3.25 21.33
N SER A 27 -13.50 3.47 22.41
CA SER A 27 -13.18 4.81 22.91
C SER A 27 -11.73 5.27 22.64
N HIS A 28 -10.95 4.51 21.90
CA HIS A 28 -9.82 5.10 21.22
C HIS A 28 -10.36 5.74 19.95
N GLY A 29 -10.94 6.93 20.12
CA GLY A 29 -11.06 7.89 19.05
C GLY A 29 -9.67 8.15 18.49
N GLY A 30 -9.26 7.33 17.56
CA GLY A 30 -8.09 7.55 16.74
C GLY A 30 -8.29 8.92 16.11
N LYS A 31 -7.63 9.95 16.66
CA LYS A 31 -7.44 11.20 15.96
C LYS A 31 -6.90 10.79 14.61
N LYS A 32 -7.72 10.96 13.55
CA LYS A 32 -7.24 10.82 12.17
C LYS A 32 -5.89 11.52 12.09
N PRO A 33 -4.79 10.83 11.74
CA PRO A 33 -3.47 11.46 11.64
C PRO A 33 -3.37 12.32 10.36
N GLY A 34 -4.40 12.99 9.99
CA GLY A 34 -4.52 13.94 8.89
C GLY A 34 -4.75 15.36 9.38
N GLY A 35 -4.23 15.70 10.56
CA GLY A 35 -4.43 16.99 11.18
C GLY A 35 -3.42 18.02 10.69
N THR A 36 -3.95 19.18 10.39
CA THR A 36 -3.35 20.50 10.37
C THR A 36 -1.96 20.58 11.00
N PHE A 37 -1.02 21.14 10.23
CA PHE A 37 0.25 21.66 10.70
C PHE A 37 0.05 22.39 12.04
N SER A 38 0.61 21.88 13.14
CA SER A 38 0.40 22.42 14.47
C SER A 38 1.69 23.00 15.05
N VAL A 39 1.55 24.04 15.87
CA VAL A 39 2.68 24.65 16.60
C VAL A 39 3.38 23.61 17.50
N ALA A 40 2.64 22.60 17.97
CA ALA A 40 3.21 21.50 18.76
C ALA A 40 4.19 20.66 17.95
N GLN A 41 3.91 20.40 16.67
CA GLN A 41 4.82 19.65 15.78
C GLN A 41 6.11 20.44 15.50
N LEU A 42 6.00 21.76 15.32
CA LEU A 42 7.19 22.64 15.20
C LEU A 42 8.06 22.62 16.45
N LYS A 43 7.46 22.72 17.63
CA LYS A 43 8.20 22.63 18.90
C LYS A 43 8.88 21.29 19.09
N ALA A 44 8.21 20.20 18.75
CA ALA A 44 8.77 18.84 18.84
C ALA A 44 9.95 18.61 17.86
N ALA A 45 9.91 19.24 16.68
CA ALA A 45 10.96 19.11 15.67
C ALA A 45 12.18 20.04 15.94
N LEU A 46 12.05 21.04 16.80
CA LEU A 46 13.09 22.06 17.03
C LEU A 46 14.44 21.47 17.53
N PRO A 47 14.47 20.52 18.47
CA PRO A 47 15.75 19.93 18.91
C PRO A 47 16.51 19.22 17.76
N LEU A 48 15.77 18.53 16.90
CA LEU A 48 16.34 17.85 15.73
C LEU A 48 16.83 18.88 14.69
N ALA A 49 16.06 19.96 14.49
CA ALA A 49 16.44 21.04 13.59
C ALA A 49 17.77 21.70 14.01
N ILE A 50 17.94 21.98 15.31
CA ILE A 50 19.18 22.54 15.86
C ILE A 50 20.34 21.55 15.67
N LYS A 51 20.15 20.26 15.90
CA LYS A 51 21.19 19.25 15.66
C LYS A 51 21.61 19.18 14.20
N LYS A 52 20.68 19.41 13.26
CA LYS A 52 20.97 19.41 11.82
C LYS A 52 21.70 20.66 11.34
N MET A 53 21.81 21.70 12.14
CA MET A 53 22.65 22.87 11.87
C MET A 53 24.16 22.57 12.03
N ASP A 54 24.55 21.35 12.45
CA ASP A 54 25.96 20.94 12.44
C ASP A 54 26.49 20.98 10.98
N PRO A 55 27.59 21.71 10.71
CA PRO A 55 28.18 21.81 9.36
C PRO A 55 28.50 20.45 8.74
N ARG A 56 28.81 19.43 9.60
CA ARG A 56 29.07 18.06 9.16
C ARG A 56 27.84 17.34 8.60
N VAL A 57 26.66 17.83 8.94
CA VAL A 57 25.40 17.33 8.39
C VAL A 57 24.98 18.20 7.20
N LEU A 58 25.09 19.51 7.36
CA LEU A 58 24.58 20.51 6.42
C LEU A 58 25.35 20.54 5.08
N TYR A 59 26.62 20.05 5.04
CA TYR A 59 27.39 19.99 3.78
C TYR A 59 26.72 19.11 2.71
N LYS A 60 25.82 18.20 3.10
CA LYS A 60 25.02 17.37 2.18
C LYS A 60 23.97 18.18 1.40
N THR A 61 23.67 19.39 1.85
CA THR A 61 22.79 20.36 1.23
C THR A 61 23.55 21.66 0.91
N PRO A 62 24.31 21.70 -0.21
CA PRO A 62 25.34 22.74 -0.49
C PRO A 62 24.81 24.17 -0.42
N VAL A 63 23.56 24.38 -0.87
CA VAL A 63 22.92 25.72 -0.81
C VAL A 63 22.80 26.20 0.64
N MET A 64 22.29 25.37 1.54
CA MET A 64 22.11 25.76 2.94
C MET A 64 23.44 25.85 3.70
N PHE A 65 24.39 24.99 3.35
CA PHE A 65 25.75 25.06 3.87
C PHE A 65 26.41 26.42 3.54
N LEU A 66 26.23 26.93 2.30
CA LEU A 66 26.75 28.24 1.94
C LEU A 66 26.07 29.38 2.71
N VAL A 67 24.76 29.26 2.98
CA VAL A 67 24.06 30.24 3.84
C VAL A 67 24.63 30.21 5.25
N GLU A 68 24.92 29.05 5.81
CA GLU A 68 25.55 28.88 7.13
C GLU A 68 26.94 29.52 7.18
N VAL A 69 27.76 29.27 6.16
CA VAL A 69 29.10 29.91 6.03
C VAL A 69 28.96 31.42 5.96
N GLY A 70 27.99 31.94 5.20
CA GLY A 70 27.67 33.35 5.14
C GLY A 70 27.22 33.92 6.50
N ALA A 71 26.38 33.18 7.23
CA ALA A 71 25.93 33.56 8.56
C ALA A 71 27.09 33.61 9.58
N LEU A 72 28.00 32.64 9.51
CA LEU A 72 29.21 32.65 10.33
C LEU A 72 30.14 33.83 9.99
N PHE A 73 30.32 34.10 8.69
CA PHE A 73 31.14 35.21 8.25
C PHE A 73 30.54 36.58 8.71
N THR A 74 29.23 36.76 8.56
CA THR A 74 28.55 37.99 9.03
C THR A 74 28.58 38.09 10.56
N LEU A 75 28.57 36.98 11.29
CA LEU A 75 28.73 37.00 12.76
C LEU A 75 30.10 37.55 13.17
N VAL A 76 31.18 37.11 12.51
CA VAL A 76 32.52 37.63 12.73
C VAL A 76 32.57 39.16 12.46
N LEU A 77 31.95 39.61 11.36
CA LEU A 77 31.87 41.04 11.04
C LEU A 77 31.01 41.80 12.03
N ALA A 78 29.92 41.25 12.56
CA ALA A 78 29.06 41.86 13.55
C ALA A 78 29.79 42.08 14.90
N ILE A 79 30.71 41.17 15.24
CA ILE A 79 31.56 41.31 16.44
C ILE A 79 32.65 42.38 16.20
N ALA A 80 33.27 42.35 15.01
CA ALA A 80 34.34 43.29 14.67
C ALA A 80 33.84 44.73 14.47
N HIS A 81 32.69 44.91 13.84
CA HIS A 81 32.07 46.20 13.49
C HIS A 81 30.58 46.14 13.87
N PRO A 82 30.24 46.32 15.16
CA PRO A 82 28.87 46.15 15.63
C PRO A 82 27.97 47.32 15.10
N SER A 83 26.91 46.94 14.41
CA SER A 83 25.81 47.83 14.03
C SER A 83 24.47 47.09 14.13
N LEU A 84 23.39 47.83 14.29
CA LEU A 84 22.05 47.25 14.32
C LEU A 84 21.74 46.48 13.02
N PHE A 85 22.15 47.03 11.89
CA PHE A 85 21.99 46.40 10.57
C PHE A 85 22.77 45.07 10.45
N THR A 86 24.05 45.05 10.81
CA THR A 86 24.90 43.88 10.71
C THR A 86 24.40 42.74 11.63
N TRP A 87 24.02 43.06 12.87
CA TRP A 87 23.43 42.10 13.79
C TRP A 87 22.10 41.56 13.29
N SER A 88 21.25 42.42 12.74
CA SER A 88 19.94 42.04 12.19
C SER A 88 20.13 41.05 11.03
N ILE A 89 21.01 41.36 10.06
CA ILE A 89 21.32 40.45 8.94
C ILE A 89 21.83 39.09 9.48
N THR A 90 22.79 39.09 10.41
CA THR A 90 23.36 37.88 10.98
C THR A 90 22.29 37.02 11.63
N VAL A 91 21.44 37.57 12.48
CA VAL A 91 20.36 36.83 13.14
C VAL A 91 19.40 36.20 12.13
N TRP A 92 18.99 36.98 11.11
CA TRP A 92 18.06 36.47 10.11
C TRP A 92 18.68 35.42 9.19
N LEU A 93 19.99 35.45 8.92
CA LEU A 93 20.69 34.39 8.20
C LEU A 93 20.70 33.09 9.01
N TRP A 94 21.00 33.16 10.33
CA TRP A 94 20.90 32.00 11.22
C TRP A 94 19.47 31.46 11.32
N LEU A 95 18.47 32.33 11.37
CA LEU A 95 17.06 31.94 11.33
C LEU A 95 16.68 31.28 10.00
N THR A 96 17.27 31.71 8.88
CA THR A 96 17.05 31.08 7.57
C THR A 96 17.54 29.64 7.58
N VAL A 97 18.74 29.37 8.11
CA VAL A 97 19.28 28.02 8.26
C VAL A 97 18.39 27.19 9.18
N LEU A 98 18.02 27.73 10.35
CA LEU A 98 17.13 27.05 11.30
C LEU A 98 15.78 26.70 10.68
N PHE A 99 15.17 27.61 9.91
CA PHE A 99 13.87 27.35 9.29
C PHE A 99 13.94 26.30 8.18
N ALA A 100 15.07 26.24 7.46
CA ALA A 100 15.33 25.21 6.47
C ALA A 100 15.47 23.82 7.12
N THR A 101 16.30 23.72 8.16
CA THR A 101 16.48 22.44 8.91
C THR A 101 15.19 22.07 9.66
N LEU A 102 14.39 23.02 10.11
CA LEU A 102 13.09 22.78 10.74
C LEU A 102 12.09 22.17 9.77
N ALA A 103 12.05 22.64 8.51
CA ALA A 103 11.17 22.08 7.47
C ALA A 103 11.44 20.60 7.26
N GLU A 104 12.70 20.21 7.14
CA GLU A 104 13.13 18.83 7.00
C GLU A 104 12.84 18.02 8.27
N SER A 105 13.14 18.54 9.45
CA SER A 105 12.92 17.88 10.73
C SER A 105 11.44 17.63 11.04
N VAL A 106 10.54 18.50 10.63
CA VAL A 106 9.08 18.29 10.76
C VAL A 106 8.62 17.15 9.85
N ALA A 107 9.16 17.05 8.63
CA ALA A 107 8.85 15.96 7.74
C ALA A 107 9.32 14.60 8.30
N GLU A 108 10.55 14.53 8.79
CA GLU A 108 11.11 13.32 9.42
C GLU A 108 10.41 12.94 10.73
N GLY A 109 10.04 13.92 11.54
CA GLY A 109 9.36 13.68 12.82
C GLY A 109 8.01 12.96 12.67
N ARG A 110 7.32 13.14 11.54
CA ARG A 110 6.10 12.39 11.22
C ARG A 110 6.42 10.92 10.94
N GLY A 111 7.43 10.65 10.12
CA GLY A 111 7.87 9.28 9.84
C GLY A 111 8.31 8.56 11.12
N LYS A 112 9.08 9.24 11.99
CA LYS A 112 9.53 8.66 13.25
C LYS A 112 8.38 8.31 14.19
N ALA A 113 7.37 9.16 14.34
CA ALA A 113 6.21 8.88 15.19
C ALA A 113 5.44 7.65 14.70
N GLN A 114 5.38 7.42 13.39
CA GLN A 114 4.76 6.26 12.79
C GLN A 114 5.61 4.99 12.97
N ALA A 115 6.92 5.10 12.81
CA ALA A 115 7.87 4.01 13.11
C ALA A 115 7.83 3.59 14.58
N ASP A 116 7.73 4.55 15.51
CA ASP A 116 7.59 4.27 16.95
C ASP A 116 6.26 3.55 17.25
N ALA A 117 5.17 3.89 16.54
CA ALA A 117 3.90 3.18 16.67
C ALA A 117 4.02 1.73 16.16
N LEU A 118 4.70 1.51 15.03
CA LEU A 118 4.99 0.16 14.51
C LEU A 118 5.91 -0.63 15.45
N ARG A 119 6.91 0.00 16.06
CA ARG A 119 7.77 -0.66 17.08
C ARG A 119 7.01 -1.08 18.31
N ALA A 120 6.02 -0.30 18.74
CA ALA A 120 5.21 -0.62 19.91
C ALA A 120 4.35 -1.88 19.72
N THR A 121 4.09 -2.28 18.46
CA THR A 121 3.41 -3.54 18.13
C THR A 121 4.37 -4.74 18.12
N ARG A 122 5.69 -4.50 18.13
CA ARG A 122 6.70 -5.56 18.18
C ARG A 122 6.76 -6.14 19.58
N THR A 123 6.34 -7.39 19.71
CA THR A 123 6.47 -8.16 20.96
C THR A 123 7.58 -9.18 20.78
N SER A 124 8.59 -9.21 21.63
CA SER A 124 9.49 -10.35 21.72
C SER A 124 8.68 -11.54 22.20
N SER A 125 8.57 -12.58 21.39
CA SER A 125 7.80 -13.79 21.69
C SER A 125 8.75 -14.99 21.81
N ASN A 126 8.37 -15.97 22.63
CA ASN A 126 9.00 -17.28 22.59
C ASN A 126 8.41 -18.06 21.41
N ALA A 127 9.24 -18.85 20.77
CA ALA A 127 8.89 -19.70 19.64
C ALA A 127 9.11 -21.18 19.99
N LEU A 128 8.22 -22.04 19.57
CA LEU A 128 8.39 -23.49 19.64
C LEU A 128 9.09 -23.96 18.36
N LYS A 129 10.41 -24.11 18.45
CA LYS A 129 11.24 -24.57 17.30
C LYS A 129 11.30 -26.08 17.28
N PHE A 130 11.06 -26.70 16.13
CA PHE A 130 11.27 -28.13 15.93
C PHE A 130 12.75 -28.48 16.03
N THR A 131 13.04 -29.56 16.77
CA THR A 131 14.39 -30.10 16.97
C THR A 131 14.62 -31.32 16.09
N GLY A 132 15.75 -31.38 15.39
CA GLY A 132 16.14 -32.52 14.53
C GLY A 132 16.65 -32.09 13.18
N ALA A 133 17.47 -32.95 12.53
CA ALA A 133 18.07 -32.66 11.22
C ALA A 133 17.12 -32.94 10.05
N ASP A 134 16.15 -33.83 10.23
CA ASP A 134 15.17 -34.24 9.21
C ASP A 134 13.75 -34.07 9.73
N ILE A 135 13.21 -32.86 9.59
CA ILE A 135 11.82 -32.54 9.93
C ILE A 135 10.95 -32.90 8.73
N THR A 136 10.31 -34.08 8.80
CA THR A 136 9.42 -34.58 7.77
C THR A 136 7.95 -34.36 8.13
N ASP A 137 7.06 -34.55 7.16
CA ASP A 137 5.61 -34.46 7.36
C ASP A 137 5.11 -35.42 8.46
N ALA A 138 5.80 -36.56 8.65
CA ALA A 138 5.50 -37.50 9.71
C ALA A 138 5.75 -36.97 11.13
N VAL A 139 6.58 -35.92 11.27
CA VAL A 139 6.83 -35.21 12.54
C VAL A 139 5.90 -34.03 12.69
N LEU A 140 5.64 -33.32 11.61
CA LEU A 140 4.83 -32.08 11.62
C LEU A 140 3.33 -32.41 11.82
N ALA A 141 2.75 -33.39 11.13
CA ALA A 141 1.32 -33.67 11.19
C ALA A 141 0.82 -34.02 12.59
N PRO A 142 1.45 -34.92 13.37
CA PRO A 142 1.02 -35.20 14.74
C PRO A 142 1.19 -34.01 15.70
N ALA A 143 2.18 -33.11 15.43
CA ALA A 143 2.39 -31.94 16.26
C ALA A 143 1.32 -30.88 16.03
N LEU A 144 0.78 -30.78 14.81
CA LEU A 144 -0.34 -29.87 14.48
C LEU A 144 -1.67 -30.38 15.07
N GLU A 145 -1.93 -31.69 15.03
CA GLU A 145 -3.16 -32.29 15.59
C GLU A 145 -3.20 -32.27 17.13
N ASN A 146 -2.05 -32.45 17.77
CA ASN A 146 -1.92 -32.57 19.22
C ASN A 146 -1.22 -31.36 19.84
N SER A 147 -1.75 -30.18 19.73
CA SER A 147 -1.15 -28.92 20.23
C SER A 147 -0.88 -28.86 21.76
N GLY A 148 -0.89 -29.99 22.49
CA GLY A 148 -0.69 -30.05 23.96
C GLY A 148 0.44 -30.94 24.44
N ALA A 149 0.30 -32.25 24.50
CA ALA A 149 1.14 -33.12 25.34
C ALA A 149 2.34 -33.78 24.63
N GLY A 150 2.32 -33.96 23.30
CA GLY A 150 3.40 -34.59 22.53
C GLY A 150 4.37 -33.63 21.86
N VAL A 151 4.04 -32.35 21.82
CA VAL A 151 4.80 -31.31 21.10
C VAL A 151 6.15 -31.02 21.77
N ARG A 152 6.23 -31.13 23.12
CA ARG A 152 7.45 -30.83 23.89
C ARG A 152 8.60 -31.81 23.64
N ASP A 153 8.31 -32.99 23.14
CA ASP A 153 9.35 -34.01 22.85
C ASP A 153 10.05 -33.73 21.52
N VAL A 154 9.41 -32.98 20.63
CA VAL A 154 9.92 -32.66 19.28
C VAL A 154 10.21 -31.18 19.06
N THR A 155 9.92 -30.30 20.05
CA THR A 155 10.17 -28.87 19.98
C THR A 155 10.94 -28.36 21.18
N GLU A 156 11.70 -27.31 21.00
CA GLU A 156 12.32 -26.52 22.08
C GLU A 156 11.79 -25.09 22.09
N GLU A 157 11.63 -24.52 23.26
CA GLU A 157 11.23 -23.11 23.40
C GLU A 157 12.46 -22.23 23.28
N VAL A 158 12.48 -21.37 22.25
CA VAL A 158 13.58 -20.46 21.96
C VAL A 158 13.08 -19.02 21.86
N SER A 159 13.95 -18.04 22.05
CA SER A 159 13.61 -16.64 21.77
C SER A 159 13.46 -16.44 20.27
N SER A 160 12.46 -15.66 19.84
CA SER A 160 12.28 -15.26 18.45
C SER A 160 13.52 -14.59 17.84
N GLU A 161 14.35 -13.94 18.66
CA GLU A 161 15.60 -13.30 18.23
C GLU A 161 16.72 -14.29 17.88
N SER A 162 16.62 -15.54 18.34
CA SER A 162 17.61 -16.62 18.05
C SER A 162 17.29 -17.44 16.82
N LEU A 163 16.13 -17.20 16.19
CA LEU A 163 15.72 -17.92 14.99
C LEU A 163 16.58 -17.54 13.78
N VAL A 164 16.88 -18.54 12.96
CA VAL A 164 17.64 -18.37 11.73
C VAL A 164 16.83 -18.90 10.53
N PRO A 165 17.08 -18.37 9.31
CA PRO A 165 16.42 -18.87 8.11
C PRO A 165 16.60 -20.39 7.95
N GLY A 166 15.49 -21.08 7.68
CA GLY A 166 15.42 -22.53 7.57
C GLY A 166 14.88 -23.22 8.83
N ASP A 167 14.86 -22.57 9.99
CA ASP A 167 14.22 -23.10 11.19
C ASP A 167 12.72 -23.29 10.95
N ILE A 168 12.15 -24.38 11.49
CA ILE A 168 10.70 -24.61 11.46
C ILE A 168 10.14 -24.42 12.86
N VAL A 169 9.10 -23.60 12.96
CA VAL A 169 8.43 -23.27 14.23
C VAL A 169 6.96 -23.66 14.18
N LEU A 170 6.44 -24.14 15.30
CA LEU A 170 5.02 -24.41 15.49
C LEU A 170 4.34 -23.17 16.07
N VAL A 171 3.25 -22.74 15.43
CA VAL A 171 2.44 -21.62 15.92
C VAL A 171 0.99 -22.05 16.02
N SER A 172 0.46 -22.10 17.21
CA SER A 172 -0.93 -22.50 17.49
C SER A 172 -1.83 -21.29 17.73
N ALA A 173 -3.14 -21.51 17.69
CA ALA A 173 -4.14 -20.50 17.96
C ALA A 173 -3.85 -19.70 19.24
N GLY A 174 -4.00 -18.37 19.18
CA GLY A 174 -3.70 -17.44 20.26
C GLY A 174 -2.24 -16.96 20.31
N ASN A 175 -1.31 -17.64 19.63
CA ASN A 175 0.11 -17.27 19.62
C ASN A 175 0.44 -16.27 18.52
N VAL A 176 1.54 -15.53 18.75
CA VAL A 176 2.10 -14.60 17.77
C VAL A 176 3.11 -15.34 16.90
N ILE A 177 3.08 -15.11 15.60
CA ILE A 177 4.06 -15.64 14.65
C ILE A 177 5.42 -14.99 14.95
N PRO A 178 6.47 -15.76 15.27
CA PRO A 178 7.70 -15.22 15.84
C PRO A 178 8.63 -14.55 14.83
N ALA A 179 8.54 -14.92 13.55
CA ALA A 179 9.37 -14.39 12.47
C ALA A 179 8.65 -14.51 11.13
N ASP A 180 9.12 -13.77 10.13
CA ASP A 180 8.62 -13.94 8.76
C ASP A 180 8.98 -15.32 8.23
N GLY A 181 8.06 -15.93 7.50
CA GLY A 181 8.27 -17.28 6.98
C GLY A 181 7.19 -17.73 6.00
N ASP A 182 7.31 -18.98 5.59
CA ASP A 182 6.33 -19.66 4.76
C ASP A 182 5.71 -20.84 5.52
N VAL A 183 4.39 -20.96 5.47
CA VAL A 183 3.66 -22.10 6.02
C VAL A 183 4.05 -23.34 5.23
N VAL A 184 4.65 -24.32 5.90
CA VAL A 184 5.06 -25.59 5.29
C VAL A 184 4.04 -26.68 5.52
N MET A 185 3.23 -26.58 6.59
CA MET A 185 2.14 -27.51 6.88
C MET A 185 1.05 -26.83 7.71
N GLY A 186 -0.20 -27.22 7.47
CA GLY A 186 -1.39 -26.71 8.15
C GLY A 186 -2.04 -25.55 7.43
N ALA A 187 -3.18 -25.14 7.98
CA ALA A 187 -3.91 -23.92 7.56
C ALA A 187 -4.45 -23.25 8.83
N ALA A 188 -4.43 -21.93 8.88
CA ALA A 188 -4.91 -21.18 10.03
C ALA A 188 -5.46 -19.81 9.63
N SER A 189 -6.40 -19.31 10.42
CA SER A 189 -6.84 -17.91 10.34
C SER A 189 -5.87 -17.03 11.11
N VAL A 190 -5.33 -16.00 10.47
CA VAL A 190 -4.32 -15.09 11.03
C VAL A 190 -4.85 -13.67 11.07
N ASP A 191 -4.74 -13.03 12.23
CA ASP A 191 -4.98 -11.60 12.41
C ASP A 191 -3.71 -10.82 12.03
N GLU A 192 -3.78 -10.14 10.92
CA GLU A 192 -2.70 -9.30 10.40
C GLU A 192 -2.94 -7.80 10.68
N SER A 193 -3.95 -7.46 11.48
CA SER A 193 -4.34 -6.07 11.77
C SER A 193 -3.21 -5.20 12.32
N ALA A 194 -2.27 -5.81 13.04
CA ALA A 194 -1.07 -5.12 13.55
C ALA A 194 -0.15 -4.61 12.42
N VAL A 195 -0.21 -5.23 11.24
CA VAL A 195 0.62 -4.91 10.07
C VAL A 195 -0.20 -4.16 9.02
N THR A 196 -1.40 -4.65 8.71
CA THR A 196 -2.26 -4.14 7.64
C THR A 196 -3.23 -3.05 8.11
N GLY A 197 -3.58 -3.03 9.41
CA GLY A 197 -4.67 -2.22 9.93
C GLY A 197 -6.08 -2.78 9.64
N GLU A 198 -6.17 -3.87 8.88
CA GLU A 198 -7.43 -4.54 8.54
C GLU A 198 -7.83 -5.50 9.66
N SER A 199 -9.10 -5.41 10.09
CA SER A 199 -9.61 -6.26 11.17
C SER A 199 -10.10 -7.64 10.69
N ALA A 200 -10.19 -7.87 9.38
CA ALA A 200 -10.63 -9.14 8.83
C ALA A 200 -9.46 -10.15 8.85
N PRO A 201 -9.65 -11.34 9.45
CA PRO A 201 -8.63 -12.38 9.44
C PRO A 201 -8.35 -12.91 8.04
N VAL A 202 -7.09 -13.27 7.78
CA VAL A 202 -6.64 -13.87 6.52
C VAL A 202 -6.32 -15.35 6.73
N ILE A 203 -6.76 -16.21 5.80
CA ILE A 203 -6.37 -17.64 5.83
C ILE A 203 -4.96 -17.77 5.26
N ARG A 204 -4.08 -18.42 6.03
CA ARG A 204 -2.73 -18.80 5.64
C ARG A 204 -2.61 -20.31 5.64
N GLU A 205 -2.09 -20.88 4.56
CA GLU A 205 -2.06 -22.33 4.34
C GLU A 205 -0.77 -22.77 3.65
N SER A 206 -0.44 -24.06 3.79
CA SER A 206 0.74 -24.62 3.15
C SER A 206 0.51 -24.81 1.64
N GLY A 207 1.49 -24.36 0.86
CA GLY A 207 1.48 -24.44 -0.61
C GLY A 207 0.71 -23.32 -1.28
N GLY A 208 1.18 -22.90 -2.46
CA GLY A 208 0.58 -21.82 -3.22
C GLY A 208 0.90 -20.42 -2.70
N ASP A 209 0.10 -19.45 -3.12
CA ASP A 209 0.37 -18.01 -2.92
C ASP A 209 0.00 -17.51 -1.52
N ARG A 210 -0.70 -18.32 -0.70
CA ARG A 210 -1.13 -17.96 0.67
C ARG A 210 -0.20 -18.46 1.77
N SER A 211 0.96 -18.99 1.42
CA SER A 211 1.89 -19.58 2.39
C SER A 211 2.69 -18.54 3.21
N ALA A 212 2.89 -17.33 2.69
CA ALA A 212 3.71 -16.33 3.35
C ALA A 212 3.04 -15.76 4.61
N VAL A 213 3.76 -15.75 5.73
CA VAL A 213 3.32 -15.15 7.01
C VAL A 213 4.31 -14.11 7.49
N THR A 214 3.81 -13.12 8.21
CA THR A 214 4.61 -12.00 8.73
C THR A 214 4.76 -12.11 10.25
N GLY A 215 5.99 -11.98 10.74
CA GLY A 215 6.27 -11.95 12.17
C GLY A 215 5.54 -10.81 12.87
N GLY A 216 5.01 -11.08 14.07
CA GLY A 216 4.22 -10.13 14.85
C GLY A 216 2.71 -10.23 14.64
N THR A 217 2.23 -10.98 13.65
CA THR A 217 0.81 -11.29 13.43
C THR A 217 0.35 -12.44 14.33
N ARG A 218 -0.96 -12.58 14.56
CA ARG A 218 -1.52 -13.53 15.52
C ARG A 218 -2.35 -14.61 14.86
N VAL A 219 -2.08 -15.86 15.17
CA VAL A 219 -2.91 -17.00 14.76
C VAL A 219 -4.19 -17.02 15.60
N LEU A 220 -5.36 -17.07 14.95
CA LEU A 220 -6.68 -17.05 15.60
C LEU A 220 -7.30 -18.44 15.72
N SER A 221 -7.10 -19.31 14.72
CA SER A 221 -7.61 -20.68 14.73
C SER A 221 -6.53 -21.64 14.32
N ASP A 222 -6.65 -22.90 14.73
CA ASP A 222 -5.81 -24.03 14.33
C ASP A 222 -4.31 -23.85 14.65
N ALA A 223 -3.46 -24.59 13.97
CA ALA A 223 -2.01 -24.52 14.12
C ALA A 223 -1.32 -24.63 12.75
N ILE A 224 -0.20 -23.93 12.62
CA ILE A 224 0.63 -23.96 11.41
C ILE A 224 2.09 -24.22 11.76
N ALA A 225 2.79 -24.97 10.89
CA ALA A 225 4.24 -25.07 10.90
C ALA A 225 4.81 -24.05 9.91
N VAL A 226 5.65 -23.15 10.40
CA VAL A 226 6.23 -22.04 9.63
C VAL A 226 7.73 -22.24 9.49
N ARG A 227 8.23 -22.23 8.24
CA ARG A 227 9.66 -22.18 7.96
C ARG A 227 10.10 -20.71 7.93
N VAL A 228 11.00 -20.35 8.83
CA VAL A 228 11.56 -19.00 8.94
C VAL A 228 12.37 -18.65 7.69
N THR A 229 12.13 -17.47 7.12
CA THR A 229 12.81 -16.96 5.91
C THR A 229 13.69 -15.75 6.18
N SER A 230 13.45 -14.99 7.27
CA SER A 230 14.18 -13.77 7.61
C SER A 230 15.04 -13.94 8.86
N LYS A 231 16.15 -13.20 8.94
CA LYS A 231 16.95 -13.10 10.18
C LYS A 231 16.34 -12.09 11.13
N ALA A 232 16.62 -12.24 12.41
CA ALA A 232 16.28 -11.22 13.41
C ALA A 232 16.87 -9.85 13.04
N GLY A 233 16.05 -8.81 13.01
CA GLY A 233 16.42 -7.45 12.58
C GLY A 233 16.31 -7.20 11.05
N GLU A 234 16.01 -8.22 10.26
CA GLU A 234 15.80 -8.12 8.79
C GLU A 234 14.36 -8.49 8.41
N SER A 235 13.45 -8.59 9.37
CA SER A 235 12.04 -8.90 9.10
C SER A 235 11.37 -7.84 8.22
N PHE A 236 10.25 -8.19 7.62
CA PHE A 236 9.42 -7.24 6.88
C PHE A 236 9.07 -6.00 7.72
N MET A 237 8.72 -6.22 9.00
CA MET A 237 8.47 -5.13 9.96
C MET A 237 9.72 -4.29 10.23
N ASP A 238 10.89 -4.88 10.37
CA ASP A 238 12.15 -4.15 10.57
C ASP A 238 12.49 -3.29 9.35
N ARG A 239 12.31 -3.83 8.16
CA ARG A 239 12.47 -3.10 6.89
C ARG A 239 11.47 -1.94 6.78
N MET A 240 10.20 -2.18 7.14
CA MET A 240 9.16 -1.14 7.19
C MET A 240 9.57 0.01 8.11
N ILE A 241 9.97 -0.31 9.33
CA ILE A 241 10.41 0.68 10.33
C ILE A 241 11.58 1.49 9.77
N GLY A 242 12.59 0.83 9.18
CA GLY A 242 13.76 1.49 8.59
C GLY A 242 13.39 2.45 7.44
N LEU A 243 12.45 2.06 6.58
CA LEU A 243 11.96 2.90 5.48
C LEU A 243 11.18 4.12 5.97
N VAL A 244 10.33 3.93 6.97
CA VAL A 244 9.52 5.01 7.56
C VAL A 244 10.41 5.99 8.33
N GLU A 245 11.45 5.53 9.00
CA GLU A 245 12.45 6.39 9.68
C GLU A 245 13.32 7.19 8.70
N GLY A 246 13.32 6.82 7.42
CA GLY A 246 14.12 7.52 6.40
C GLY A 246 15.62 7.31 6.53
N ALA A 247 16.07 6.33 7.33
CA ALA A 247 17.49 6.08 7.62
C ALA A 247 18.32 5.71 6.35
N GLU A 248 17.67 5.18 5.31
CA GLU A 248 18.32 4.74 4.05
C GLU A 248 17.79 5.42 2.79
N ARG A 249 17.16 6.58 2.94
CA ARG A 249 16.55 7.25 1.79
C ARG A 249 17.57 7.68 0.75
N LYS A 250 17.59 6.99 -0.40
CA LYS A 250 18.33 7.42 -1.59
C LYS A 250 17.58 8.58 -2.28
N LYS A 251 18.33 9.61 -2.70
CA LYS A 251 17.77 10.73 -3.48
C LYS A 251 17.20 10.23 -4.80
N THR A 252 16.07 10.80 -5.22
CA THR A 252 15.46 10.47 -6.50
C THR A 252 16.25 11.11 -7.66
N PRO A 253 16.11 10.62 -8.91
CA PRO A 253 16.77 11.22 -10.08
C PRO A 253 16.44 12.71 -10.25
N ASN A 254 15.19 13.11 -10.04
CA ASN A 254 14.79 14.52 -10.10
C ASN A 254 15.36 15.35 -8.94
N GLU A 255 15.47 14.78 -7.74
CA GLU A 255 16.15 15.44 -6.62
C GLU A 255 17.63 15.67 -6.91
N VAL A 256 18.29 14.70 -7.56
CA VAL A 256 19.68 14.84 -7.99
C VAL A 256 19.80 15.91 -9.08
N ALA A 257 18.94 15.89 -10.10
CA ALA A 257 18.93 16.87 -11.17
C ALA A 257 18.68 18.30 -10.67
N LEU A 258 17.66 18.50 -9.82
CA LEU A 258 17.39 19.79 -9.19
C LEU A 258 18.54 20.21 -8.27
N GLY A 259 19.09 19.30 -7.48
CA GLY A 259 20.25 19.56 -6.64
C GLY A 259 21.46 20.04 -7.45
N THR A 260 21.72 19.42 -8.59
CA THR A 260 22.79 19.81 -9.52
C THR A 260 22.53 21.21 -10.07
N LEU A 261 21.30 21.51 -10.53
CA LEU A 261 20.91 22.82 -11.00
C LEU A 261 21.13 23.89 -9.92
N LEU A 262 20.72 23.61 -8.68
CA LEU A 262 20.90 24.52 -7.54
C LEU A 262 22.38 24.79 -7.26
N ILE A 263 23.23 23.77 -7.33
CA ILE A 263 24.69 23.92 -7.15
C ILE A 263 25.28 24.80 -8.26
N VAL A 264 24.92 24.56 -9.52
CA VAL A 264 25.39 25.35 -10.66
C VAL A 264 24.98 26.81 -10.51
N LEU A 265 23.71 27.08 -10.20
CA LEU A 265 23.22 28.46 -9.96
C LEU A 265 23.96 29.11 -8.79
N THR A 266 24.20 28.37 -7.71
CA THR A 266 24.91 28.86 -6.54
C THR A 266 26.34 29.29 -6.90
N ILE A 267 27.06 28.49 -7.70
CA ILE A 267 28.40 28.80 -8.16
C ILE A 267 28.38 30.07 -9.06
N ILE A 268 27.44 30.14 -10.00
CA ILE A 268 27.27 31.31 -10.87
C ILE A 268 27.03 32.57 -10.04
N PHE A 269 26.10 32.54 -9.11
CA PHE A 269 25.81 33.72 -8.27
C PHE A 269 26.96 34.08 -7.34
N MET A 270 27.70 33.12 -6.83
CA MET A 270 28.91 33.36 -6.06
C MET A 270 29.95 34.12 -6.89
N ILE A 271 30.19 33.67 -8.13
CA ILE A 271 31.13 34.33 -9.05
C ILE A 271 30.66 35.75 -9.38
N VAL A 272 29.34 35.92 -9.65
CA VAL A 272 28.73 37.23 -9.91
C VAL A 272 28.92 38.19 -8.73
N VAL A 273 28.66 37.74 -7.50
CA VAL A 273 28.79 38.59 -6.30
C VAL A 273 30.27 38.95 -6.03
N LEU A 274 31.20 37.98 -6.23
CA LEU A 274 32.63 38.21 -6.09
C LEU A 274 33.15 39.21 -7.15
N ALA A 275 32.65 39.13 -8.39
CA ALA A 275 32.99 40.08 -9.45
C ALA A 275 32.35 41.45 -9.23
N LEU A 276 31.16 41.52 -8.64
CA LEU A 276 30.43 42.72 -8.36
C LEU A 276 31.15 43.64 -7.36
N ALA A 277 31.84 43.09 -6.36
CA ALA A 277 32.56 43.81 -5.34
C ALA A 277 33.61 44.81 -5.92
N PRO A 278 34.63 44.33 -6.72
CA PRO A 278 35.62 45.22 -7.32
C PRO A 278 34.99 46.16 -8.38
N MET A 279 33.96 45.69 -9.12
CA MET A 279 33.27 46.57 -10.10
C MET A 279 32.52 47.68 -9.43
N ALA A 280 31.85 47.42 -8.30
CA ALA A 280 31.18 48.44 -7.51
C ALA A 280 32.19 49.48 -6.93
N ALA A 281 33.29 48.98 -6.35
CA ALA A 281 34.35 49.85 -5.84
C ALA A 281 34.96 50.76 -6.93
N PHE A 282 35.24 50.23 -8.12
CA PHE A 282 35.73 50.98 -9.26
C PHE A 282 34.80 52.11 -9.70
N ASN A 283 33.47 51.90 -9.56
CA ASN A 283 32.47 52.93 -9.90
C ASN A 283 32.07 53.82 -8.71
N GLY A 284 32.82 53.80 -7.61
CA GLY A 284 32.52 54.64 -6.44
C GLY A 284 31.29 54.22 -5.64
N ALA A 285 30.81 52.99 -5.83
CA ALA A 285 29.67 52.39 -5.13
C ALA A 285 30.15 51.22 -4.26
N GLU A 286 31.18 51.41 -3.46
CA GLU A 286 31.75 50.40 -2.60
C GLU A 286 30.65 49.77 -1.67
N GLN A 287 30.59 48.43 -1.67
CA GLN A 287 29.59 47.69 -0.90
C GLN A 287 30.24 46.99 0.29
N SER A 288 29.57 47.04 1.44
CA SER A 288 30.05 46.30 2.60
C SER A 288 29.97 44.76 2.38
N PRO A 289 30.93 43.98 2.94
CA PRO A 289 30.89 42.53 2.83
C PRO A 289 29.56 41.92 3.35
N VAL A 290 28.91 42.52 4.34
CA VAL A 290 27.61 42.11 4.88
C VAL A 290 26.51 42.20 3.82
N VAL A 291 26.51 43.31 3.06
CA VAL A 291 25.55 43.53 1.95
C VAL A 291 25.78 42.48 0.84
N LEU A 292 27.04 42.20 0.51
CA LEU A 292 27.39 41.18 -0.51
C LEU A 292 26.93 39.79 -0.10
N VAL A 293 27.10 39.42 1.17
CA VAL A 293 26.57 38.14 1.68
C VAL A 293 25.05 38.11 1.66
N ALA A 294 24.38 39.19 2.08
CA ALA A 294 22.92 39.30 2.03
C ALA A 294 22.42 39.18 0.58
N LEU A 295 23.08 39.84 -0.37
CA LEU A 295 22.80 39.71 -1.82
C LEU A 295 22.95 38.27 -2.27
N LEU A 296 24.07 37.61 -1.96
CA LEU A 296 24.33 36.21 -2.36
C LEU A 296 23.24 35.28 -1.86
N VAL A 297 22.85 35.39 -0.58
CA VAL A 297 21.80 34.52 0.01
C VAL A 297 20.43 34.77 -0.62
N CYS A 298 20.15 36.03 -1.03
CA CYS A 298 18.91 36.35 -1.71
C CYS A 298 18.88 36.00 -3.20
N LEU A 299 20.07 35.90 -3.85
CA LEU A 299 20.19 35.43 -5.23
C LEU A 299 20.04 33.92 -5.36
N ILE A 300 20.57 33.16 -4.39
CA ILE A 300 20.52 31.70 -4.40
C ILE A 300 19.09 31.23 -4.12
N PRO A 301 18.56 30.21 -4.83
CA PRO A 301 17.21 29.69 -4.61
C PRO A 301 17.14 28.86 -3.31
N THR A 302 17.26 29.56 -2.18
CA THR A 302 17.26 28.97 -0.82
C THR A 302 15.97 28.27 -0.48
N THR A 303 14.84 28.80 -0.94
CA THR A 303 13.48 28.29 -0.63
C THR A 303 13.30 26.85 -1.11
N ILE A 304 13.62 26.55 -2.38
CA ILE A 304 13.49 25.20 -2.88
C ILE A 304 14.58 24.29 -2.32
N GLY A 305 15.80 24.80 -2.11
CA GLY A 305 16.90 24.08 -1.47
C GLY A 305 16.53 23.57 -0.08
N ALA A 306 15.78 24.37 0.69
CA ALA A 306 15.28 24.02 2.02
C ALA A 306 14.13 22.99 2.00
N LEU A 307 13.25 23.06 0.99
CA LEU A 307 12.00 22.27 0.98
C LEU A 307 12.08 20.98 0.16
N LEU A 308 13.11 20.80 -0.68
CA LEU A 308 13.20 19.69 -1.62
C LEU A 308 13.17 18.33 -0.91
N SER A 309 13.97 18.16 0.14
CA SER A 309 13.98 16.92 0.95
C SER A 309 12.64 16.70 1.68
N ALA A 310 12.06 17.76 2.24
CA ALA A 310 10.80 17.69 2.96
C ALA A 310 9.63 17.25 2.05
N ILE A 311 9.60 17.70 0.79
CA ILE A 311 8.58 17.28 -0.19
C ILE A 311 8.67 15.78 -0.45
N GLY A 312 9.87 15.24 -0.65
CA GLY A 312 10.07 13.82 -0.92
C GLY A 312 9.70 12.93 0.28
N ILE A 313 10.07 13.33 1.50
CA ILE A 313 9.69 12.63 2.74
C ILE A 313 8.16 12.63 2.90
N ALA A 314 7.52 13.80 2.70
CA ALA A 314 6.07 13.91 2.79
C ALA A 314 5.31 13.09 1.72
N GLY A 315 5.93 12.83 0.56
CA GLY A 315 5.39 11.94 -0.46
C GLY A 315 5.32 10.49 0.02
N MET A 316 6.40 9.98 0.61
CA MET A 316 6.44 8.63 1.18
C MET A 316 5.49 8.50 2.38
N ASP A 317 5.47 9.46 3.30
CA ASP A 317 4.56 9.48 4.45
C ASP A 317 3.08 9.36 4.01
N ARG A 318 2.69 10.03 2.92
CA ARG A 318 1.33 9.92 2.37
C ARG A 318 0.99 8.53 1.85
N LEU A 319 1.93 7.82 1.21
CA LEU A 319 1.70 6.44 0.79
C LEU A 319 1.47 5.52 1.98
N VAL A 320 2.28 5.68 3.03
CA VAL A 320 2.12 4.89 4.27
C VAL A 320 0.76 5.16 4.93
N GLN A 321 0.25 6.41 4.90
CA GLN A 321 -1.10 6.74 5.37
C GLN A 321 -2.22 6.09 4.54
N HIS A 322 -1.93 5.63 3.32
CA HIS A 322 -2.81 4.84 2.45
C HIS A 322 -2.49 3.35 2.48
N ASN A 323 -1.75 2.88 3.51
CA ASN A 323 -1.34 1.49 3.69
C ASN A 323 -0.51 0.94 2.51
N VAL A 324 0.26 1.81 1.84
CA VAL A 324 1.21 1.40 0.80
C VAL A 324 2.63 1.76 1.22
N LEU A 325 3.50 0.77 1.23
CA LEU A 325 4.91 0.93 1.52
C LEU A 325 5.72 1.09 0.25
N ALA A 326 6.45 2.18 0.14
CA ALA A 326 7.41 2.37 -0.94
C ALA A 326 8.83 2.06 -0.43
N MET A 327 9.51 1.13 -1.08
CA MET A 327 10.90 0.77 -0.77
C MET A 327 11.90 1.87 -1.14
N SER A 328 11.48 2.86 -1.92
CA SER A 328 12.32 4.00 -2.28
C SER A 328 11.49 5.22 -2.71
N GLY A 329 12.02 6.41 -2.48
CA GLY A 329 11.44 7.64 -3.02
C GLY A 329 11.39 7.68 -4.55
N ARG A 330 12.28 6.93 -5.23
CA ARG A 330 12.28 6.77 -6.69
C ARG A 330 11.01 6.08 -7.19
N ALA A 331 10.56 5.04 -6.49
CA ALA A 331 9.32 4.34 -6.85
C ALA A 331 8.11 5.28 -6.75
N VAL A 332 8.04 6.12 -5.69
CA VAL A 332 6.97 7.12 -5.52
C VAL A 332 6.95 8.14 -6.66
N GLU A 333 8.13 8.58 -7.08
CA GLU A 333 8.27 9.52 -8.18
C GLU A 333 7.89 8.90 -9.51
N ALA A 334 8.38 7.68 -9.79
CA ALA A 334 8.04 6.92 -10.99
C ALA A 334 6.53 6.68 -11.10
N ALA A 335 5.85 6.43 -9.98
CA ALA A 335 4.41 6.23 -9.95
C ALA A 335 3.62 7.44 -10.52
N GLY A 336 4.15 8.66 -10.33
CA GLY A 336 3.54 9.88 -10.91
C GLY A 336 3.60 9.97 -12.43
N ASP A 337 4.55 9.28 -13.05
CA ASP A 337 4.81 9.31 -14.49
C ASP A 337 4.43 7.99 -15.19
N VAL A 338 3.78 7.06 -14.48
CA VAL A 338 3.27 5.80 -15.06
C VAL A 338 2.33 6.09 -16.21
N ALA A 339 2.59 5.45 -17.34
CA ALA A 339 1.78 5.53 -18.56
C ALA A 339 1.03 4.22 -18.85
N THR A 340 1.57 3.08 -18.43
CA THR A 340 0.97 1.76 -18.62
C THR A 340 0.94 0.99 -17.30
N LEU A 341 -0.21 0.41 -16.98
CA LEU A 341 -0.45 -0.40 -15.81
C LEU A 341 -0.77 -1.83 -16.23
N LEU A 342 0.05 -2.77 -15.81
CA LEU A 342 -0.19 -4.20 -15.93
C LEU A 342 -0.78 -4.73 -14.63
N LEU A 343 -1.90 -5.44 -14.75
CA LEU A 343 -2.63 -6.00 -13.61
C LEU A 343 -2.74 -7.51 -13.82
N ASP A 344 -2.34 -8.28 -12.84
CA ASP A 344 -2.68 -9.70 -12.84
C ASP A 344 -4.20 -9.86 -12.69
N LYS A 345 -4.76 -10.96 -13.18
CA LYS A 345 -6.19 -11.23 -13.08
C LYS A 345 -6.56 -11.67 -11.66
N THR A 346 -5.94 -12.76 -11.21
CA THR A 346 -6.33 -13.50 -10.01
C THR A 346 -5.92 -12.75 -8.75
N GLY A 347 -6.84 -12.61 -7.77
CA GLY A 347 -6.55 -11.86 -6.54
C GLY A 347 -6.42 -10.34 -6.72
N THR A 348 -6.20 -9.87 -7.96
CA THR A 348 -6.02 -8.46 -8.32
C THR A 348 -7.30 -7.85 -8.90
N ILE A 349 -7.71 -8.24 -10.10
CA ILE A 349 -8.95 -7.76 -10.74
C ILE A 349 -10.15 -8.56 -10.23
N THR A 350 -9.97 -9.87 -10.02
CA THR A 350 -10.98 -10.76 -9.46
C THR A 350 -10.73 -10.99 -7.96
N ILE A 351 -11.73 -11.54 -7.26
CA ILE A 351 -11.64 -11.84 -5.81
C ILE A 351 -10.54 -12.87 -5.54
N GLY A 352 -10.16 -13.67 -6.55
CA GLY A 352 -9.11 -14.68 -6.45
C GLY A 352 -9.64 -16.08 -6.18
N ASP A 353 -10.81 -16.19 -5.57
CA ASP A 353 -11.51 -17.43 -5.33
C ASP A 353 -12.61 -17.59 -6.38
N ARG A 354 -12.72 -18.79 -6.95
CA ARG A 354 -13.82 -19.09 -7.86
C ARG A 354 -15.11 -19.20 -7.06
N GLN A 355 -16.16 -18.52 -7.52
CA GLN A 355 -17.46 -18.54 -6.86
C GLN A 355 -18.51 -19.24 -7.72
N ALA A 356 -19.41 -19.96 -7.07
CA ALA A 356 -20.56 -20.54 -7.74
C ALA A 356 -21.45 -19.42 -8.29
N SER A 357 -21.73 -19.48 -9.58
CA SER A 357 -22.54 -18.48 -10.28
C SER A 357 -23.88 -19.01 -10.75
N GLU A 358 -23.97 -20.32 -11.00
CA GLU A 358 -25.13 -20.96 -11.58
C GLU A 358 -25.11 -22.46 -11.33
N PHE A 359 -26.29 -23.06 -11.15
CA PHE A 359 -26.50 -24.51 -11.15
C PHE A 359 -27.28 -24.90 -12.39
N VAL A 360 -26.73 -25.80 -13.21
CA VAL A 360 -27.35 -26.26 -14.45
C VAL A 360 -27.81 -27.70 -14.30
N ALA A 361 -29.11 -27.91 -14.16
CA ALA A 361 -29.69 -29.26 -14.04
C ALA A 361 -29.62 -30.00 -15.36
N VAL A 362 -29.38 -31.32 -15.31
CA VAL A 362 -29.34 -32.18 -16.51
C VAL A 362 -30.27 -33.37 -16.38
N GLY A 363 -30.72 -33.88 -17.52
CA GLY A 363 -31.62 -35.04 -17.57
C GLY A 363 -33.01 -34.74 -17.00
N ALA A 364 -33.46 -35.54 -16.05
CA ALA A 364 -34.76 -35.39 -15.38
C ALA A 364 -34.70 -34.65 -14.04
N THR A 365 -33.54 -34.10 -13.66
CA THR A 365 -33.31 -33.39 -12.39
C THR A 365 -33.93 -32.01 -12.45
N THR A 366 -34.60 -31.59 -11.40
CA THR A 366 -35.12 -30.22 -11.27
C THR A 366 -34.04 -29.28 -10.72
N GLU A 367 -34.19 -27.97 -10.95
CA GLU A 367 -33.26 -26.95 -10.41
C GLU A 367 -33.25 -26.99 -8.87
N GLU A 368 -34.40 -27.17 -8.24
CA GLU A 368 -34.54 -27.25 -6.77
C GLU A 368 -33.80 -28.47 -6.20
N GLU A 369 -33.93 -29.62 -6.87
CA GLU A 369 -33.24 -30.85 -6.49
C GLU A 369 -31.73 -30.70 -6.62
N LEU A 370 -31.25 -30.11 -7.71
CA LEU A 370 -29.84 -29.84 -7.91
C LEU A 370 -29.28 -28.86 -6.88
N SER A 371 -30.00 -27.75 -6.63
CA SER A 371 -29.59 -26.74 -5.66
C SER A 371 -29.43 -27.34 -4.25
N TYR A 372 -30.41 -28.19 -3.85
CA TYR A 372 -30.35 -28.93 -2.58
C TYR A 372 -29.17 -29.90 -2.50
N ALA A 373 -28.92 -30.66 -3.57
CA ALA A 373 -27.78 -31.58 -3.65
C ALA A 373 -26.43 -30.83 -3.63
N CYS A 374 -26.33 -29.68 -4.28
CA CYS A 374 -25.17 -28.81 -4.23
C CYS A 374 -24.89 -28.31 -2.82
N GLN A 375 -25.93 -27.87 -2.11
CA GLN A 375 -25.81 -27.42 -0.72
C GLN A 375 -25.32 -28.57 0.18
N LEU A 376 -25.94 -29.75 0.10
CA LEU A 376 -25.58 -30.93 0.91
C LEU A 376 -24.13 -31.35 0.69
N SER A 377 -23.71 -31.50 -0.56
CA SER A 377 -22.36 -31.94 -0.91
C SER A 377 -21.26 -30.94 -0.55
N SER A 378 -21.65 -29.72 -0.13
CA SER A 378 -20.72 -28.63 0.17
C SER A 378 -20.76 -28.19 1.63
N LEU A 379 -21.60 -28.75 2.48
CA LEU A 379 -21.75 -28.32 3.89
C LEU A 379 -20.45 -28.41 4.70
N ALA A 380 -19.65 -29.45 4.47
CA ALA A 380 -18.37 -29.63 5.16
C ALA A 380 -17.16 -29.15 4.34
N ASP A 381 -17.41 -28.54 3.19
CA ASP A 381 -16.35 -28.01 2.33
C ASP A 381 -16.04 -26.57 2.77
N GLU A 382 -15.03 -26.42 3.62
CA GLU A 382 -14.60 -25.13 4.16
C GLU A 382 -13.82 -24.29 3.14
N THR A 383 -13.60 -24.78 1.92
CA THR A 383 -12.97 -23.99 0.86
C THR A 383 -13.87 -22.79 0.47
N PRO A 384 -13.28 -21.70 -0.06
CA PRO A 384 -14.06 -20.57 -0.59
C PRO A 384 -15.09 -21.00 -1.63
N GLU A 385 -14.73 -21.97 -2.49
CA GLU A 385 -15.60 -22.59 -3.49
C GLU A 385 -16.79 -23.29 -2.84
N GLY A 386 -16.53 -24.13 -1.85
CA GLY A 386 -17.57 -24.86 -1.11
C GLY A 386 -18.56 -23.91 -0.42
N ARG A 387 -18.04 -22.89 0.28
CA ARG A 387 -18.87 -21.85 0.91
C ARG A 387 -19.70 -21.08 -0.11
N SER A 388 -19.14 -20.76 -1.28
CA SER A 388 -19.87 -20.04 -2.33
C SER A 388 -21.04 -20.87 -2.89
N ILE A 389 -20.86 -22.21 -3.02
CA ILE A 389 -21.92 -23.12 -3.44
C ILE A 389 -23.07 -23.11 -2.43
N VAL A 390 -22.76 -23.22 -1.14
CA VAL A 390 -23.77 -23.17 -0.07
C VAL A 390 -24.51 -21.84 -0.09
N LEU A 391 -23.81 -20.70 -0.22
CA LEU A 391 -24.43 -19.38 -0.28
C LEU A 391 -25.34 -19.19 -1.50
N LEU A 392 -24.93 -19.69 -2.67
CA LEU A 392 -25.75 -19.64 -3.86
C LEU A 392 -27.02 -20.48 -3.70
N ALA A 393 -26.90 -21.72 -3.20
CA ALA A 393 -28.04 -22.60 -2.95
C ALA A 393 -29.01 -21.99 -1.94
N GLN A 394 -28.55 -21.39 -0.84
CA GLN A 394 -29.38 -20.69 0.13
C GLN A 394 -30.09 -19.47 -0.47
N LYS A 395 -29.44 -18.76 -1.37
CA LYS A 395 -30.02 -17.61 -2.07
C LYS A 395 -31.15 -18.05 -3.03
N GLU A 396 -31.00 -19.17 -3.70
CA GLU A 396 -31.99 -19.70 -4.64
C GLU A 396 -33.17 -20.38 -3.91
N SER A 397 -32.88 -21.22 -2.92
CA SER A 397 -33.93 -21.93 -2.15
C SER A 397 -34.63 -21.09 -1.10
N GLY A 398 -34.00 -19.98 -0.67
CA GLY A 398 -34.50 -19.14 0.45
C GLY A 398 -34.41 -19.79 1.83
N GLN A 399 -33.80 -20.99 1.94
CA GLN A 399 -33.72 -21.76 3.20
C GLN A 399 -32.29 -22.24 3.47
N ALA A 400 -31.87 -22.11 4.73
CA ALA A 400 -30.66 -22.75 5.21
C ALA A 400 -31.05 -24.13 5.79
N ILE A 401 -30.26 -25.17 5.46
CA ILE A 401 -30.46 -26.50 6.03
C ILE A 401 -29.99 -26.46 7.50
N PRO A 402 -30.83 -26.82 8.49
CA PRO A 402 -30.38 -26.85 9.88
C PRO A 402 -29.29 -27.91 10.11
N ASP A 403 -28.22 -27.57 10.81
CA ASP A 403 -27.11 -28.47 11.14
C ASP A 403 -27.56 -29.75 11.89
N GLU A 404 -28.68 -29.68 12.61
CA GLU A 404 -29.19 -30.83 13.36
C GLU A 404 -29.78 -31.95 12.48
N THR A 405 -30.10 -31.64 11.20
CA THR A 405 -30.70 -32.58 10.25
C THR A 405 -29.75 -33.70 9.84
N PHE A 406 -28.44 -33.53 10.02
CA PHE A 406 -27.40 -34.40 9.48
C PHE A 406 -26.46 -35.03 10.52
N ARG A 407 -26.87 -35.15 11.77
CA ARG A 407 -26.05 -35.75 12.86
C ARG A 407 -25.52 -37.16 12.57
N GLU A 408 -26.17 -37.90 11.68
CA GLU A 408 -25.77 -39.24 11.27
C GLU A 408 -25.17 -39.32 9.86
N ALA A 409 -24.93 -38.16 9.23
CA ALA A 409 -24.33 -38.08 7.91
C ALA A 409 -22.80 -38.15 8.00
N GLU A 410 -22.17 -38.85 7.06
CA GLU A 410 -20.73 -38.92 6.95
C GLU A 410 -20.23 -38.05 5.80
N PHE A 411 -19.33 -37.13 6.10
CA PHE A 411 -18.76 -36.22 5.10
C PHE A 411 -17.58 -36.88 4.39
N ILE A 412 -17.52 -36.70 3.06
CA ILE A 412 -16.46 -37.17 2.20
C ILE A 412 -15.53 -36.02 1.89
N PRO A 413 -14.33 -35.94 2.48
CA PRO A 413 -13.38 -34.85 2.23
C PRO A 413 -12.82 -34.96 0.80
N PHE A 414 -12.46 -33.79 0.23
CA PHE A 414 -11.77 -33.77 -1.06
C PHE A 414 -10.39 -34.39 -0.95
N THR A 415 -10.06 -35.25 -1.92
CA THR A 415 -8.71 -35.76 -2.07
C THR A 415 -8.19 -35.56 -3.50
N ALA A 416 -6.87 -35.36 -3.65
CA ALA A 416 -6.24 -35.18 -4.96
C ALA A 416 -6.33 -36.46 -5.84
N GLN A 417 -6.55 -37.63 -5.21
CA GLN A 417 -6.68 -38.92 -5.90
C GLN A 417 -8.07 -39.08 -6.48
N THR A 418 -9.13 -38.82 -5.69
CA THR A 418 -10.52 -38.97 -6.12
C THR A 418 -11.02 -37.75 -6.88
N ARG A 419 -10.48 -36.55 -6.57
CA ARG A 419 -10.94 -35.24 -7.06
C ARG A 419 -12.44 -35.02 -6.86
N MET A 420 -12.98 -35.58 -5.79
CA MET A 420 -14.39 -35.50 -5.42
C MET A 420 -14.50 -35.22 -3.92
N SER A 421 -15.58 -34.53 -3.52
CA SER A 421 -16.01 -34.38 -2.14
C SER A 421 -17.52 -34.56 -2.07
N GLY A 422 -18.08 -34.75 -0.88
CA GLY A 422 -19.52 -34.94 -0.76
C GLY A 422 -19.98 -35.38 0.61
N ILE A 423 -21.13 -36.00 0.64
CA ILE A 423 -21.80 -36.46 1.87
C ILE A 423 -22.47 -37.83 1.63
N THR A 424 -22.40 -38.70 2.63
CA THR A 424 -23.15 -39.94 2.71
C THR A 424 -24.31 -39.74 3.66
N LEU A 425 -25.52 -39.96 3.20
CA LEU A 425 -26.77 -39.85 3.97
C LEU A 425 -27.33 -41.24 4.28
N PRO A 426 -27.72 -41.52 5.54
CA PRO A 426 -28.44 -42.71 5.91
C PRO A 426 -29.82 -42.78 5.27
N ALA A 427 -30.41 -43.97 5.22
CA ALA A 427 -31.75 -44.19 4.71
C ALA A 427 -32.78 -43.34 5.50
N GLY A 428 -33.57 -42.56 4.76
CA GLY A 428 -34.65 -41.73 5.38
C GLY A 428 -34.18 -40.36 5.91
N ALA A 429 -32.91 -39.97 5.71
CA ALA A 429 -32.41 -38.65 6.06
C ALA A 429 -32.68 -37.64 4.96
N GLY A 430 -33.17 -36.42 5.35
CA GLY A 430 -33.44 -35.26 4.50
C GLY A 430 -34.92 -35.07 4.13
N GLU A 431 -35.34 -33.81 3.88
CA GLU A 431 -36.73 -33.44 3.53
C GLU A 431 -37.19 -33.98 2.17
N TYR A 432 -36.30 -34.36 1.27
CA TYR A 432 -36.63 -35.01 -0.01
C TYR A 432 -36.73 -36.56 0.16
N THR A 433 -37.66 -36.95 1.06
CA THR A 433 -37.98 -38.35 1.30
C THR A 433 -38.73 -39.05 0.16
N GLU A 434 -39.26 -38.29 -0.81
CA GLU A 434 -39.98 -38.83 -1.99
C GLU A 434 -39.06 -39.17 -3.14
N TRP A 435 -37.74 -38.86 -3.03
CA TRP A 435 -36.80 -39.24 -4.09
C TRP A 435 -36.53 -40.75 -4.02
N VAL A 436 -37.25 -41.43 -4.84
CA VAL A 436 -37.06 -42.85 -5.10
C VAL A 436 -35.91 -43.03 -6.06
N GLY A 437 -34.71 -43.37 -5.59
CA GLY A 437 -33.58 -43.68 -6.46
C GLY A 437 -34.00 -44.63 -7.57
N ALA A 438 -33.18 -44.79 -8.61
CA ALA A 438 -33.43 -45.63 -9.78
C ALA A 438 -33.88 -47.08 -9.45
N THR A 439 -33.88 -47.44 -8.18
CA THR A 439 -34.30 -48.74 -7.64
C THR A 439 -35.65 -48.77 -6.92
N GLY A 440 -36.31 -47.64 -6.79
CA GLY A 440 -37.65 -47.56 -6.14
C GLY A 440 -37.65 -47.75 -4.62
N GLN A 441 -36.49 -47.67 -3.93
CA GLN A 441 -36.36 -47.78 -2.47
C GLN A 441 -35.67 -46.56 -1.89
N SER A 442 -36.16 -46.04 -0.77
CA SER A 442 -35.53 -44.99 0.04
C SER A 442 -34.35 -45.58 0.81
N GLY A 443 -33.21 -45.80 0.14
CA GLY A 443 -31.97 -46.30 0.71
C GLY A 443 -30.99 -45.22 1.13
N ALA A 444 -29.89 -45.65 1.77
CA ALA A 444 -28.74 -44.77 1.99
C ALA A 444 -28.16 -44.32 0.65
N ARG A 445 -27.61 -43.10 0.60
CA ARG A 445 -27.13 -42.51 -0.63
C ARG A 445 -25.92 -41.60 -0.40
N LYS A 446 -25.05 -41.46 -1.41
CA LYS A 446 -24.00 -40.47 -1.47
C LYS A 446 -24.38 -39.38 -2.44
N ILE A 447 -24.10 -38.12 -2.07
CA ILE A 447 -24.09 -37.03 -3.00
C ILE A 447 -22.67 -36.52 -3.13
N VAL A 448 -22.10 -36.61 -4.33
CA VAL A 448 -20.72 -36.24 -4.60
C VAL A 448 -20.66 -35.13 -5.63
N LYS A 449 -19.71 -34.21 -5.44
CA LYS A 449 -19.35 -33.18 -6.42
C LYS A 449 -17.86 -33.28 -6.72
N GLY A 450 -17.47 -32.96 -7.94
CA GLY A 450 -16.05 -33.00 -8.29
C GLY A 450 -15.76 -32.77 -9.76
N ALA A 451 -14.52 -33.09 -10.15
CA ALA A 451 -14.06 -32.96 -11.53
C ALA A 451 -14.96 -33.78 -12.49
N ALA A 452 -15.39 -33.12 -13.58
CA ALA A 452 -16.33 -33.72 -14.51
C ALA A 452 -15.89 -35.13 -15.01
N SER A 453 -14.60 -35.30 -15.33
CA SER A 453 -14.04 -36.57 -15.77
C SER A 453 -14.19 -37.69 -14.72
N GLU A 454 -13.98 -37.37 -13.45
CA GLU A 454 -13.98 -38.37 -12.39
C GLU A 454 -15.39 -38.76 -11.97
N VAL A 455 -16.27 -37.76 -11.80
CA VAL A 455 -17.67 -38.01 -11.42
C VAL A 455 -18.43 -38.74 -12.53
N THR A 456 -18.28 -38.34 -13.80
CA THR A 456 -18.94 -39.02 -14.93
C THR A 456 -18.40 -40.47 -15.11
N LYS A 457 -17.09 -40.67 -14.89
CA LYS A 457 -16.48 -41.99 -14.90
C LYS A 457 -17.03 -42.90 -13.79
N LEU A 458 -17.18 -42.36 -12.57
CA LEU A 458 -17.77 -43.08 -11.44
C LEU A 458 -19.19 -43.53 -11.75
N VAL A 459 -20.04 -42.64 -12.23
CA VAL A 459 -21.43 -42.94 -12.61
C VAL A 459 -21.48 -44.01 -13.71
N ALA A 460 -20.66 -43.90 -14.75
CA ALA A 460 -20.61 -44.87 -15.82
C ALA A 460 -20.12 -46.27 -15.34
N THR A 461 -19.16 -46.32 -14.41
CA THR A 461 -18.66 -47.56 -13.83
C THR A 461 -19.75 -48.28 -13.04
N LEU A 462 -20.65 -47.53 -12.40
CA LEU A 462 -21.80 -48.06 -11.69
C LEU A 462 -23.02 -48.39 -12.60
N GLY A 463 -22.81 -48.35 -13.93
CA GLY A 463 -23.85 -48.65 -14.91
C GLY A 463 -24.92 -47.55 -15.07
N GLY A 464 -24.68 -46.36 -14.53
CA GLY A 464 -25.55 -45.21 -14.69
C GLY A 464 -25.38 -44.54 -16.05
N GLU A 465 -26.46 -43.87 -16.50
CA GLU A 465 -26.43 -43.07 -17.72
C GLU A 465 -25.90 -41.68 -17.43
N VAL A 466 -24.92 -41.26 -18.22
CA VAL A 466 -24.44 -39.85 -18.22
C VAL A 466 -25.15 -39.14 -19.37
N PRO A 467 -26.06 -38.17 -19.07
CA PRO A 467 -26.77 -37.42 -20.13
C PRO A 467 -25.77 -36.67 -21.03
N THR A 468 -25.99 -36.70 -22.34
CA THR A 468 -25.16 -35.97 -23.33
C THR A 468 -25.09 -34.47 -23.00
N ALA A 469 -26.20 -33.92 -22.53
CA ALA A 469 -26.30 -32.53 -22.04
C ALA A 469 -25.22 -32.18 -20.95
N THR A 470 -24.80 -33.16 -20.14
CA THR A 470 -23.73 -32.95 -19.14
C THR A 470 -22.42 -32.52 -19.80
N THR A 471 -22.04 -33.23 -20.87
CA THR A 471 -20.81 -32.93 -21.62
C THR A 471 -20.89 -31.59 -22.32
N ASP A 472 -22.06 -31.26 -22.91
CA ASP A 472 -22.27 -30.00 -23.56
C ASP A 472 -22.16 -28.82 -22.58
N VAL A 473 -22.83 -28.91 -21.43
CA VAL A 473 -22.76 -27.90 -20.36
C VAL A 473 -21.34 -27.74 -19.80
N VAL A 474 -20.63 -28.85 -19.56
CA VAL A 474 -19.22 -28.81 -19.10
C VAL A 474 -18.33 -28.12 -20.12
N ASN A 475 -18.53 -28.40 -21.42
CA ASN A 475 -17.78 -27.74 -22.48
C ASN A 475 -18.11 -26.25 -22.59
N ASP A 476 -19.38 -25.88 -22.49
CA ASP A 476 -19.81 -24.49 -22.56
C ASP A 476 -19.23 -23.67 -21.38
N ILE A 477 -19.28 -24.22 -20.16
CA ILE A 477 -18.67 -23.59 -18.99
C ILE A 477 -17.15 -23.48 -19.17
N SER A 478 -16.49 -24.53 -19.62
CA SER A 478 -15.04 -24.53 -19.86
C SER A 478 -14.64 -23.54 -20.96
N ASN A 479 -15.42 -23.46 -22.04
CA ASN A 479 -15.21 -22.51 -23.14
C ASN A 479 -15.42 -21.05 -22.68
N SER A 480 -16.35 -20.82 -21.75
CA SER A 480 -16.53 -19.49 -21.12
C SER A 480 -15.46 -19.18 -20.08
N GLY A 481 -14.58 -20.14 -19.75
CA GLY A 481 -13.48 -20.02 -18.79
C GLY A 481 -13.88 -20.25 -17.34
N GLY A 482 -15.06 -20.74 -17.12
CA GLY A 482 -15.50 -21.23 -15.82
C GLY A 482 -14.92 -22.61 -15.51
N THR A 483 -15.05 -23.04 -14.27
CA THR A 483 -14.79 -24.41 -13.85
C THR A 483 -16.11 -25.13 -13.64
N ALA A 484 -16.29 -26.25 -14.32
CA ALA A 484 -17.45 -27.10 -14.18
C ALA A 484 -17.18 -28.17 -13.12
N LEU A 485 -17.98 -28.21 -12.05
CA LEU A 485 -18.05 -29.34 -11.13
C LEU A 485 -19.33 -30.11 -11.40
N VAL A 486 -19.21 -31.42 -11.66
CA VAL A 486 -20.37 -32.28 -11.83
C VAL A 486 -20.86 -32.77 -10.48
N VAL A 487 -22.17 -32.79 -10.29
CA VAL A 487 -22.85 -33.30 -9.10
C VAL A 487 -23.56 -34.60 -9.47
N ALA A 488 -23.33 -35.63 -8.67
CA ALA A 488 -23.96 -36.94 -8.87
C ALA A 488 -24.49 -37.48 -7.56
N GLU A 489 -25.53 -38.27 -7.67
CA GLU A 489 -26.09 -39.08 -6.62
C GLU A 489 -25.84 -40.55 -6.86
N ILE A 490 -25.43 -41.27 -5.80
CA ILE A 490 -25.07 -42.64 -5.81
C ILE A 490 -25.90 -43.39 -4.75
N ALA A 491 -26.68 -44.35 -5.19
CA ALA A 491 -27.41 -45.23 -4.30
C ALA A 491 -26.45 -46.28 -3.68
N LEU A 492 -26.62 -46.50 -2.36
CA LEU A 492 -25.85 -47.47 -1.62
C LEU A 492 -26.66 -48.76 -1.40
N ASP A 493 -25.99 -49.90 -1.36
CA ASP A 493 -26.60 -51.14 -0.95
C ASP A 493 -26.70 -51.22 0.60
N PRO A 494 -27.38 -52.24 1.20
CA PRO A 494 -27.45 -52.36 2.66
C PRO A 494 -26.11 -52.58 3.38
N HIS A 495 -25.04 -52.84 2.65
CA HIS A 495 -23.68 -52.96 3.18
C HIS A 495 -22.86 -51.67 3.02
N GLY A 496 -23.44 -50.66 2.42
CA GLY A 496 -22.77 -49.32 2.21
C GLY A 496 -21.94 -49.28 0.93
N GLU A 497 -22.05 -50.27 0.04
CA GLU A 497 -21.32 -50.29 -1.23
C GLU A 497 -22.08 -49.54 -2.33
N ASP A 498 -21.33 -48.88 -3.23
CA ASP A 498 -21.85 -48.08 -4.34
C ASP A 498 -22.57 -49.02 -5.35
N ARG A 499 -23.86 -48.82 -5.62
CA ARG A 499 -24.68 -49.67 -6.44
C ARG A 499 -25.08 -49.10 -7.78
N ALA A 500 -25.57 -47.86 -7.79
CA ALA A 500 -26.03 -47.21 -8.99
C ALA A 500 -25.83 -45.69 -8.85
N GLY A 501 -25.49 -45.01 -9.93
CA GLY A 501 -25.24 -43.58 -9.94
C GLY A 501 -26.07 -42.84 -11.00
N ARG A 502 -26.39 -41.57 -10.76
CA ARG A 502 -26.92 -40.68 -11.77
C ARG A 502 -26.29 -39.27 -11.65
N VAL A 503 -26.11 -38.62 -12.77
CA VAL A 503 -25.70 -37.22 -12.79
C VAL A 503 -26.93 -36.32 -12.53
N LEU A 504 -26.81 -35.39 -11.59
CA LEU A 504 -27.85 -34.42 -11.26
C LEU A 504 -27.70 -33.13 -12.05
N GLY A 505 -26.48 -32.65 -12.18
CA GLY A 505 -26.22 -31.40 -12.88
C GLY A 505 -24.76 -30.97 -12.76
N VAL A 506 -24.53 -29.70 -13.12
CA VAL A 506 -23.22 -29.09 -13.16
C VAL A 506 -23.26 -27.77 -12.40
N ILE A 507 -22.27 -27.55 -11.53
CA ILE A 507 -22.02 -26.29 -10.86
C ILE A 507 -21.07 -25.49 -11.73
N HIS A 508 -21.45 -24.24 -12.07
CA HIS A 508 -20.60 -23.29 -12.77
C HIS A 508 -19.87 -22.41 -11.76
N LEU A 509 -18.57 -22.65 -11.60
CA LEU A 509 -17.69 -21.77 -10.83
C LEU A 509 -17.00 -20.80 -11.78
N LYS A 510 -17.05 -19.49 -11.47
CA LYS A 510 -16.38 -18.45 -12.23
C LYS A 510 -15.59 -17.50 -11.34
N ASP A 511 -14.59 -16.86 -11.92
CA ASP A 511 -13.92 -15.74 -11.29
C ASP A 511 -14.84 -14.51 -11.27
N VAL A 512 -14.99 -13.88 -10.12
CA VAL A 512 -15.85 -12.70 -9.96
C VAL A 512 -14.98 -11.44 -9.91
N VAL A 513 -15.29 -10.48 -10.77
CA VAL A 513 -14.64 -9.15 -10.77
C VAL A 513 -14.96 -8.42 -9.46
N LYS A 514 -13.95 -7.82 -8.83
CA LYS A 514 -14.13 -7.04 -7.60
C LYS A 514 -15.08 -5.86 -7.85
N PRO A 515 -15.98 -5.54 -6.90
CA PRO A 515 -16.91 -4.42 -7.05
C PRO A 515 -16.18 -3.09 -7.25
N GLY A 516 -16.70 -2.23 -8.11
CA GLY A 516 -16.17 -0.89 -8.34
C GLY A 516 -14.94 -0.80 -9.26
N MET A 517 -14.49 -1.91 -9.87
CA MET A 517 -13.31 -1.92 -10.74
C MET A 517 -13.51 -1.07 -11.98
N THR A 518 -14.69 -1.09 -12.58
CA THR A 518 -15.00 -0.33 -13.82
C THR A 518 -14.81 1.18 -13.60
N GLU A 519 -15.35 1.73 -12.51
CA GLU A 519 -15.21 3.15 -12.16
C GLU A 519 -13.75 3.51 -11.89
N ARG A 520 -13.00 2.59 -11.29
CA ARG A 520 -11.57 2.76 -10.98
C ARG A 520 -10.74 2.79 -12.28
N PHE A 521 -10.99 1.90 -13.22
CA PHE A 521 -10.32 1.92 -14.52
C PHE A 521 -10.67 3.17 -15.34
N GLU A 522 -11.90 3.67 -15.26
CA GLU A 522 -12.25 4.96 -15.85
C GLU A 522 -11.44 6.12 -15.23
N GLN A 523 -11.20 6.11 -13.92
CA GLN A 523 -10.38 7.12 -13.26
C GLN A 523 -8.93 7.05 -13.76
N LEU A 524 -8.33 5.86 -13.88
CA LEU A 524 -6.99 5.66 -14.43
C LEU A 524 -6.90 6.17 -15.87
N ARG A 525 -7.89 5.87 -16.70
CA ARG A 525 -7.99 6.36 -18.09
C ARG A 525 -8.05 7.90 -18.15
N LYS A 526 -8.81 8.53 -17.25
CA LYS A 526 -8.84 10.01 -17.12
C LYS A 526 -7.49 10.58 -16.69
N MET A 527 -6.66 9.82 -15.98
CA MET A 527 -5.27 10.19 -15.64
C MET A 527 -4.28 9.95 -16.79
N GLY A 528 -4.73 9.39 -17.93
CA GLY A 528 -3.91 9.09 -19.09
C GLY A 528 -3.14 7.77 -18.97
N ILE A 529 -3.57 6.85 -18.11
CA ILE A 529 -2.94 5.55 -17.87
C ILE A 529 -3.70 4.51 -18.66
N ARG A 530 -2.98 3.73 -19.47
CA ARG A 530 -3.49 2.54 -20.17
C ARG A 530 -3.41 1.35 -19.25
N THR A 531 -4.50 0.62 -19.11
CA THR A 531 -4.60 -0.58 -18.28
C THR A 531 -4.55 -1.83 -19.14
N VAL A 532 -3.76 -2.82 -18.73
CA VAL A 532 -3.59 -4.11 -19.43
C VAL A 532 -3.76 -5.22 -18.41
N MET A 533 -4.78 -6.05 -18.58
CA MET A 533 -4.92 -7.27 -17.79
C MET A 533 -3.98 -8.35 -18.34
N VAL A 534 -3.29 -9.03 -17.46
CA VAL A 534 -2.37 -10.12 -17.79
C VAL A 534 -2.87 -11.39 -17.10
N THR A 535 -3.04 -12.48 -17.84
CA THR A 535 -3.55 -13.74 -17.30
C THR A 535 -3.05 -14.95 -18.08
N GLY A 536 -2.90 -16.09 -17.40
CA GLY A 536 -2.65 -17.38 -18.03
C GLY A 536 -3.89 -18.01 -18.67
N ASP A 537 -5.08 -17.42 -18.51
CA ASP A 537 -6.32 -17.95 -19.06
C ASP A 537 -6.34 -17.89 -20.61
N ASN A 538 -7.24 -18.67 -21.18
CA ASN A 538 -7.50 -18.61 -22.62
C ASN A 538 -8.05 -17.24 -23.05
N ALA A 539 -7.89 -16.92 -24.35
CA ALA A 539 -8.22 -15.61 -24.89
C ALA A 539 -9.71 -15.22 -24.77
N LEU A 540 -10.63 -16.18 -24.74
CA LEU A 540 -12.07 -15.91 -24.63
C LEU A 540 -12.45 -15.47 -23.23
N THR A 541 -12.02 -16.24 -22.21
CA THR A 541 -12.21 -15.90 -20.79
C THR A 541 -11.58 -14.57 -20.45
N ALA A 542 -10.32 -14.39 -20.85
CA ALA A 542 -9.59 -13.16 -20.58
C ALA A 542 -10.29 -11.93 -21.14
N LYS A 543 -10.83 -12.00 -22.37
CA LYS A 543 -11.60 -10.92 -22.99
C LYS A 543 -12.92 -10.66 -22.28
N ALA A 544 -13.64 -11.70 -21.82
CA ALA A 544 -14.89 -11.54 -21.11
C ALA A 544 -14.67 -10.80 -19.77
N ILE A 545 -13.70 -11.22 -18.98
CA ILE A 545 -13.36 -10.58 -17.70
C ILE A 545 -12.83 -9.15 -17.93
N ALA A 546 -11.99 -8.92 -18.93
CA ALA A 546 -11.48 -7.59 -19.25
C ALA A 546 -12.61 -6.61 -19.65
N ALA A 547 -13.59 -7.09 -20.41
CA ALA A 547 -14.77 -6.30 -20.80
C ALA A 547 -15.66 -5.99 -19.58
N GLU A 548 -15.90 -6.97 -18.69
CA GLU A 548 -16.67 -6.81 -17.47
C GLU A 548 -15.98 -5.80 -16.52
N ALA A 549 -14.67 -5.92 -16.33
CA ALA A 549 -13.87 -5.04 -15.48
C ALA A 549 -13.68 -3.64 -16.09
N GLY A 550 -13.77 -3.50 -17.43
CA GLY A 550 -13.53 -2.24 -18.13
C GLY A 550 -12.05 -1.92 -18.37
N VAL A 551 -11.20 -2.95 -18.51
CA VAL A 551 -9.77 -2.81 -18.80
C VAL A 551 -9.56 -2.46 -20.28
N ASP A 552 -8.51 -1.69 -20.61
CA ASP A 552 -8.27 -1.21 -21.98
C ASP A 552 -7.75 -2.29 -22.92
N ASP A 553 -6.97 -3.25 -22.39
CA ASP A 553 -6.33 -4.29 -23.19
C ASP A 553 -6.09 -5.57 -22.37
N VAL A 554 -5.79 -6.68 -23.05
CA VAL A 554 -5.55 -7.97 -22.39
C VAL A 554 -4.41 -8.74 -23.05
N LEU A 555 -3.55 -9.33 -22.20
CA LEU A 555 -2.56 -10.33 -22.59
C LEU A 555 -3.01 -11.68 -22.00
N ALA A 556 -3.63 -12.50 -22.84
CA ALA A 556 -4.08 -13.86 -22.48
C ALA A 556 -2.97 -14.89 -22.69
N GLU A 557 -3.11 -16.06 -22.07
CA GLU A 557 -2.14 -17.19 -22.14
C GLU A 557 -0.71 -16.76 -21.83
N ALA A 558 -0.58 -15.75 -20.95
CA ALA A 558 0.68 -15.09 -20.67
C ALA A 558 1.62 -15.97 -19.84
N THR A 559 2.81 -16.23 -20.37
CA THR A 559 3.92 -16.78 -19.60
C THR A 559 4.67 -15.69 -18.84
N PRO A 560 5.45 -16.02 -17.78
CA PRO A 560 6.29 -15.05 -17.10
C PRO A 560 7.22 -14.25 -18.03
N GLU A 561 7.76 -14.92 -19.06
CA GLU A 561 8.63 -14.31 -20.06
C GLU A 561 7.90 -13.29 -20.92
N GLN A 562 6.65 -13.58 -21.33
CA GLN A 562 5.81 -12.67 -22.10
C GLN A 562 5.37 -11.44 -21.29
N LYS A 563 5.10 -11.62 -19.97
CA LYS A 563 4.88 -10.49 -19.04
C LYS A 563 6.10 -9.55 -19.05
N LEU A 564 7.28 -10.13 -18.93
CA LEU A 564 8.55 -9.38 -18.93
C LEU A 564 8.84 -8.67 -20.27
N GLU A 565 8.57 -9.36 -21.38
CA GLU A 565 8.73 -8.79 -22.73
C GLU A 565 7.79 -7.59 -22.96
N LEU A 566 6.54 -7.69 -22.52
CA LEU A 566 5.59 -6.59 -22.62
C LEU A 566 6.07 -5.35 -21.84
N ILE A 567 6.59 -5.53 -20.61
CA ILE A 567 7.16 -4.44 -19.82
C ILE A 567 8.31 -3.78 -20.57
N ARG A 568 9.27 -4.58 -21.04
CA ARG A 568 10.44 -4.07 -21.80
C ARG A 568 10.03 -3.35 -23.08
N LYS A 569 9.02 -3.83 -23.77
CA LYS A 569 8.50 -3.22 -25.00
C LYS A 569 7.87 -1.85 -24.74
N GLU A 570 7.14 -1.68 -23.64
CA GLU A 570 6.59 -0.37 -23.26
C GLU A 570 7.70 0.58 -22.76
N GLN A 571 8.64 0.08 -21.96
CA GLN A 571 9.81 0.84 -21.50
C GLN A 571 10.70 1.32 -22.68
N ALA A 572 10.88 0.50 -23.71
CA ALA A 572 11.61 0.89 -24.92
C ALA A 572 10.95 2.04 -25.71
N LYS A 573 9.63 2.25 -25.50
CA LYS A 573 8.89 3.41 -26.06
C LYS A 573 8.99 4.66 -25.16
N GLY A 574 9.79 4.61 -24.08
CA GLY A 574 9.91 5.69 -23.12
C GLY A 574 8.72 5.81 -22.15
N ARG A 575 7.90 4.77 -22.01
CA ARG A 575 6.75 4.74 -21.11
C ARG A 575 7.14 4.05 -19.81
N LEU A 576 6.85 4.68 -18.67
CA LEU A 576 6.99 4.03 -17.38
C LEU A 576 5.83 3.04 -17.16
N VAL A 577 6.19 1.87 -16.66
CA VAL A 577 5.28 0.75 -16.47
C VAL A 577 5.12 0.47 -14.98
N ALA A 578 3.87 0.42 -14.51
CA ALA A 578 3.54 -0.16 -13.22
C ALA A 578 3.00 -1.58 -13.42
N MET A 579 3.29 -2.46 -12.46
CA MET A 579 2.74 -3.81 -12.40
C MET A 579 2.30 -4.14 -10.99
N THR A 580 1.15 -4.81 -10.87
CA THR A 580 0.71 -5.43 -9.63
C THR A 580 0.67 -6.94 -9.79
N GLY A 581 1.03 -7.67 -8.73
CA GLY A 581 0.97 -9.12 -8.70
C GLY A 581 1.20 -9.64 -7.29
N ASP A 582 0.81 -10.89 -7.02
CA ASP A 582 0.91 -11.56 -5.73
C ASP A 582 1.66 -12.90 -5.81
N GLY A 583 1.74 -13.50 -6.99
CA GLY A 583 2.36 -14.81 -7.20
C GLY A 583 3.88 -14.78 -7.37
N THR A 584 4.52 -15.91 -7.11
CA THR A 584 5.95 -16.12 -7.40
C THR A 584 6.26 -15.94 -8.88
N ASN A 585 5.31 -16.26 -9.76
CA ASN A 585 5.42 -16.10 -11.22
C ASN A 585 5.49 -14.63 -11.65
N ASP A 586 5.02 -13.71 -10.80
CA ASP A 586 5.03 -12.28 -11.06
C ASP A 586 6.33 -11.60 -10.61
N ALA A 587 7.11 -12.24 -9.74
CA ALA A 587 8.32 -11.66 -9.16
C ALA A 587 9.30 -11.09 -10.21
N PRO A 588 9.62 -11.78 -11.32
CA PRO A 588 10.50 -11.22 -12.35
C PRO A 588 9.92 -9.97 -13.02
N ALA A 589 8.61 -9.93 -13.25
CA ALA A 589 7.92 -8.82 -13.87
C ALA A 589 7.79 -7.62 -12.90
N LEU A 590 7.50 -7.87 -11.61
CA LEU A 590 7.50 -6.85 -10.54
C LEU A 590 8.87 -6.19 -10.39
N ALA A 591 9.96 -6.98 -10.45
CA ALA A 591 11.32 -6.46 -10.39
C ALA A 591 11.71 -5.62 -11.62
N GLN A 592 11.20 -5.97 -12.80
CA GLN A 592 11.47 -5.25 -14.06
C GLN A 592 10.67 -3.96 -14.18
N ALA A 593 9.46 -3.90 -13.63
CA ALA A 593 8.60 -2.74 -13.71
C ALA A 593 9.22 -1.51 -13.01
N ASP A 594 8.94 -0.31 -13.52
CA ASP A 594 9.37 0.93 -12.89
C ASP A 594 8.69 1.12 -11.52
N VAL A 595 7.46 0.62 -11.42
CA VAL A 595 6.67 0.54 -10.19
C VAL A 595 6.10 -0.87 -10.06
N GLY A 596 6.74 -1.71 -9.27
CA GLY A 596 6.26 -3.07 -8.94
C GLY A 596 5.56 -3.05 -7.58
N VAL A 597 4.25 -3.26 -7.56
CA VAL A 597 3.44 -3.29 -6.34
C VAL A 597 3.07 -4.73 -6.02
N ALA A 598 3.70 -5.28 -5.00
CA ALA A 598 3.35 -6.60 -4.47
C ALA A 598 2.17 -6.48 -3.49
N MET A 599 1.27 -7.46 -3.51
CA MET A 599 0.20 -7.55 -2.52
C MET A 599 0.72 -8.15 -1.22
N ASN A 600 0.19 -7.72 -0.08
CA ASN A 600 0.59 -8.29 1.22
C ASN A 600 0.18 -9.76 1.37
N THR A 601 -0.91 -10.17 0.72
CA THR A 601 -1.32 -11.59 0.64
C THR A 601 -0.39 -12.43 -0.23
N GLY A 602 0.43 -11.81 -1.06
CA GLY A 602 1.31 -12.47 -2.01
C GLY A 602 2.52 -13.15 -1.37
N THR A 603 3.24 -13.91 -2.20
CA THR A 603 4.42 -14.69 -1.79
C THR A 603 5.57 -13.78 -1.33
N THR A 604 6.46 -14.34 -0.50
CA THR A 604 7.69 -13.65 -0.08
C THR A 604 8.52 -13.19 -1.29
N ALA A 605 8.61 -14.01 -2.33
CA ALA A 605 9.32 -13.69 -3.57
C ALA A 605 8.72 -12.46 -4.28
N ALA A 606 7.39 -12.34 -4.36
CA ALA A 606 6.72 -11.19 -4.93
C ALA A 606 6.97 -9.91 -4.11
N LYS A 607 6.88 -10.00 -2.77
CA LYS A 607 7.14 -8.87 -1.85
C LYS A 607 8.58 -8.36 -1.93
N GLU A 608 9.56 -9.26 -2.12
CA GLU A 608 10.97 -8.88 -2.27
C GLU A 608 11.30 -8.31 -3.65
N ALA A 609 10.62 -8.77 -4.68
CA ALA A 609 10.80 -8.29 -6.05
C ALA A 609 10.16 -6.92 -6.29
N GLY A 610 9.03 -6.62 -5.64
CA GLY A 610 8.35 -5.35 -5.74
C GLY A 610 9.15 -4.21 -5.12
N ASN A 611 9.01 -3.00 -5.65
CA ASN A 611 9.55 -1.79 -5.04
C ASN A 611 8.50 -1.01 -4.23
N MET A 612 7.28 -1.54 -4.15
CA MET A 612 6.19 -1.14 -3.25
C MET A 612 5.44 -2.38 -2.77
N VAL A 613 4.83 -2.28 -1.58
CA VAL A 613 3.93 -3.31 -1.04
C VAL A 613 2.62 -2.65 -0.63
N ASP A 614 1.53 -3.17 -1.16
CA ASP A 614 0.18 -2.81 -0.73
C ASP A 614 -0.23 -3.70 0.44
N LEU A 615 -0.40 -3.10 1.62
CA LEU A 615 -0.70 -3.81 2.85
C LEU A 615 -2.14 -4.33 2.91
N ASP A 616 -3.07 -3.66 2.23
CA ASP A 616 -4.48 -4.05 2.19
C ASP A 616 -4.78 -5.09 1.10
N SER A 617 -3.79 -5.39 0.25
CA SER A 617 -3.96 -6.26 -0.92
C SER A 617 -5.14 -5.83 -1.83
N ASP A 618 -5.34 -4.51 -1.92
CA ASP A 618 -6.35 -3.90 -2.78
C ASP A 618 -5.70 -3.27 -4.01
N PRO A 619 -5.80 -3.88 -5.19
CA PRO A 619 -5.16 -3.38 -6.40
C PRO A 619 -5.68 -1.98 -6.81
N THR A 620 -6.83 -1.57 -6.30
CA THR A 620 -7.36 -0.21 -6.54
C THR A 620 -6.53 0.87 -5.87
N LYS A 621 -5.73 0.52 -4.85
CA LYS A 621 -4.75 1.40 -4.19
C LYS A 621 -3.71 1.97 -5.15
N LEU A 622 -3.45 1.30 -6.27
CA LEU A 622 -2.54 1.81 -7.28
C LEU A 622 -3.01 3.17 -7.85
N ILE A 623 -4.31 3.44 -7.84
CA ILE A 623 -4.85 4.77 -8.18
C ILE A 623 -4.35 5.81 -7.20
N ASP A 624 -4.40 5.49 -5.91
CA ASP A 624 -3.90 6.38 -4.86
C ASP A 624 -2.38 6.56 -4.97
N VAL A 625 -1.65 5.48 -5.24
CA VAL A 625 -0.20 5.50 -5.48
C VAL A 625 0.15 6.46 -6.62
N VAL A 626 -0.52 6.32 -7.76
CA VAL A 626 -0.32 7.21 -8.92
C VAL A 626 -0.75 8.65 -8.61
N ALA A 627 -1.89 8.83 -7.96
CA ALA A 627 -2.36 10.16 -7.57
C ALA A 627 -1.39 10.88 -6.63
N ILE A 628 -0.82 10.16 -5.66
CA ILE A 628 0.19 10.67 -4.72
C ILE A 628 1.49 10.97 -5.45
N GLY A 629 1.95 10.09 -6.36
CA GLY A 629 3.12 10.32 -7.21
C GLY A 629 2.94 11.58 -8.08
N LYS A 630 1.81 11.72 -8.78
CA LYS A 630 1.48 12.93 -9.55
C LYS A 630 1.42 14.18 -8.66
N GLN A 631 0.84 14.08 -7.48
CA GLN A 631 0.80 15.18 -6.51
C GLN A 631 2.20 15.58 -6.06
N LEU A 632 3.10 14.62 -5.84
CA LEU A 632 4.50 14.85 -5.49
C LEU A 632 5.22 15.66 -6.58
N LEU A 633 5.12 15.22 -7.84
CA LEU A 633 5.74 15.88 -9.00
C LEU A 633 5.19 17.30 -9.19
N ILE A 634 3.86 17.48 -9.11
CA ILE A 634 3.21 18.79 -9.23
C ILE A 634 3.64 19.72 -8.10
N THR A 635 3.72 19.21 -6.87
CA THR A 635 4.13 20.00 -5.70
C THR A 635 5.56 20.50 -5.85
N ARG A 636 6.46 19.61 -6.31
CA ARG A 636 7.86 19.95 -6.57
C ARG A 636 7.96 21.02 -7.67
N GLY A 637 7.28 20.82 -8.80
CA GLY A 637 7.22 21.77 -9.90
C GLY A 637 6.65 23.14 -9.47
N ALA A 638 5.56 23.14 -8.71
CA ALA A 638 4.93 24.35 -8.21
C ALA A 638 5.84 25.15 -7.27
N LEU A 639 6.48 24.48 -6.31
CA LEU A 639 7.40 25.13 -5.37
C LEU A 639 8.70 25.60 -6.04
N THR A 640 9.20 24.87 -7.04
CA THR A 640 10.34 25.29 -7.84
C THR A 640 10.00 26.57 -8.65
N THR A 641 8.83 26.58 -9.30
CA THR A 641 8.34 27.74 -10.04
C THR A 641 8.17 28.96 -9.12
N PHE A 642 7.57 28.75 -7.94
CA PHE A 642 7.42 29.81 -6.95
C PHE A 642 8.77 30.34 -6.47
N SER A 643 9.75 29.46 -6.17
CA SER A 643 11.07 29.85 -5.70
C SER A 643 11.80 30.72 -6.70
N ILE A 644 11.85 30.29 -7.97
CA ILE A 644 12.50 31.07 -9.03
C ILE A 644 11.82 32.45 -9.22
N ALA A 645 10.49 32.46 -9.25
CA ALA A 645 9.72 33.69 -9.40
C ALA A 645 9.91 34.64 -8.19
N ASN A 646 9.96 34.07 -6.98
CA ASN A 646 10.22 34.82 -5.74
C ASN A 646 11.62 35.46 -5.72
N ASP A 647 12.61 34.80 -6.25
CA ASP A 647 13.97 35.32 -6.26
C ASP A 647 14.09 36.54 -7.20
N ILE A 648 13.36 36.54 -8.33
CA ILE A 648 13.31 37.70 -9.25
C ILE A 648 12.83 38.95 -8.55
N ALA A 649 11.81 38.86 -7.70
CA ALA A 649 11.28 40.03 -6.99
C ALA A 649 12.29 40.67 -6.03
N LYS A 650 13.17 39.87 -5.42
CA LYS A 650 14.22 40.33 -4.51
C LYS A 650 15.27 41.17 -5.23
N TYR A 651 15.50 40.93 -6.53
CA TYR A 651 16.43 41.73 -7.32
C TYR A 651 15.96 43.20 -7.44
N PHE A 652 14.65 43.39 -7.58
CA PHE A 652 14.08 44.75 -7.58
C PHE A 652 14.11 45.46 -6.21
N ALA A 653 14.33 44.72 -5.12
CA ALA A 653 14.56 45.33 -3.81
C ALA A 653 16.04 45.68 -3.62
N ILE A 654 16.95 44.72 -3.85
CA ILE A 654 18.34 44.83 -3.42
C ILE A 654 19.22 45.61 -4.43
N ILE A 655 19.07 45.39 -5.75
CA ILE A 655 19.92 46.04 -6.75
C ILE A 655 19.76 47.53 -6.76
N PRO A 656 18.53 48.14 -6.79
CA PRO A 656 18.38 49.56 -6.66
C PRO A 656 18.93 50.10 -5.33
N ALA A 657 18.70 49.38 -4.22
CA ALA A 657 19.20 49.79 -2.91
C ALA A 657 20.74 49.91 -2.87
N MET A 658 21.44 48.99 -3.51
CA MET A 658 22.92 48.97 -3.54
C MET A 658 23.52 50.09 -4.40
N PHE A 659 22.87 50.48 -5.50
CA PHE A 659 23.51 51.26 -6.56
C PHE A 659 22.82 52.60 -6.86
N VAL A 660 21.65 52.92 -6.26
CA VAL A 660 20.92 54.15 -6.56
C VAL A 660 21.71 55.44 -6.27
N VAL A 661 22.61 55.37 -5.29
CA VAL A 661 23.46 56.51 -4.93
C VAL A 661 24.48 56.80 -6.04
N ALA A 662 25.13 55.77 -6.60
CA ALA A 662 26.10 55.90 -7.70
C ALA A 662 25.40 56.07 -9.06
N PHE A 663 24.25 55.43 -9.25
CA PHE A 663 23.48 55.43 -10.50
C PHE A 663 22.01 55.83 -10.23
N PRO A 664 21.70 57.11 -10.13
CA PRO A 664 20.33 57.62 -9.77
C PRO A 664 19.22 57.09 -10.70
N GLY A 665 19.55 56.77 -11.97
CA GLY A 665 18.60 56.18 -12.92
C GLY A 665 18.03 54.84 -12.48
N LEU A 666 18.71 54.07 -11.60
CA LEU A 666 18.20 52.86 -11.03
C LEU A 666 17.02 53.03 -10.05
N SER A 667 16.73 54.26 -9.65
CA SER A 667 15.52 54.60 -8.87
C SER A 667 14.23 54.14 -9.59
N ALA A 668 14.24 54.09 -10.93
CA ALA A 668 13.13 53.55 -11.73
C ALA A 668 12.84 52.10 -11.45
N LEU A 669 13.82 51.28 -11.00
CA LEU A 669 13.66 49.89 -10.61
C LEU A 669 13.18 49.73 -9.18
N ASN A 670 13.18 50.78 -8.35
CA ASN A 670 12.62 50.74 -6.99
C ASN A 670 11.07 50.80 -7.03
N ILE A 671 10.47 49.77 -7.66
CA ILE A 671 9.01 49.67 -7.85
C ILE A 671 8.29 49.61 -6.51
N MET A 672 8.90 49.01 -5.51
CA MET A 672 8.34 48.87 -4.15
C MET A 672 8.44 50.16 -3.33
N ARG A 673 9.20 51.17 -3.78
CA ARG A 673 9.46 52.44 -3.05
C ARG A 673 9.85 52.18 -1.60
N LEU A 674 10.95 51.40 -1.43
CA LEU A 674 11.48 51.03 -0.13
C LEU A 674 12.15 52.26 0.51
N HIS A 675 12.15 52.29 1.85
CA HIS A 675 12.46 53.51 2.63
C HIS A 675 13.95 53.88 2.53
N SER A 676 14.83 52.95 2.77
CA SER A 676 16.29 53.13 2.70
C SER A 676 16.97 51.92 2.06
N PRO A 677 18.24 52.03 1.63
CA PRO A 677 19.02 50.89 1.18
C PRO A 677 19.13 49.76 2.22
N GLU A 678 19.36 50.12 3.47
CA GLU A 678 19.51 49.18 4.58
C GLU A 678 18.18 48.47 4.87
N SER A 679 17.06 49.20 4.93
CA SER A 679 15.73 48.62 5.17
C SER A 679 15.33 47.70 4.00
N ALA A 680 15.66 48.03 2.76
CA ALA A 680 15.37 47.26 1.58
C ALA A 680 16.08 45.88 1.62
N ILE A 681 17.40 45.89 1.92
CA ILE A 681 18.21 44.65 1.99
C ILE A 681 17.74 43.80 3.17
N LEU A 682 17.56 44.41 4.35
CA LEU A 682 17.08 43.70 5.55
C LEU A 682 15.70 43.10 5.33
N SER A 683 14.76 43.86 4.73
CA SER A 683 13.40 43.36 4.43
C SER A 683 13.41 42.17 3.47
N ALA A 684 14.30 42.15 2.46
CA ALA A 684 14.46 41.06 1.54
C ALA A 684 15.00 39.78 2.23
N VAL A 685 15.98 39.96 3.14
CA VAL A 685 16.52 38.82 3.93
C VAL A 685 15.48 38.26 4.90
N ILE A 686 14.75 39.12 5.61
CA ILE A 686 13.67 38.70 6.50
C ILE A 686 12.59 37.95 5.74
N PHE A 687 12.14 38.51 4.62
CA PHE A 687 11.14 37.86 3.77
C PHE A 687 11.61 36.49 3.30
N ASN A 688 12.90 36.36 2.89
CA ASN A 688 13.50 35.09 2.47
C ASN A 688 13.43 34.01 3.56
N ALA A 689 13.66 34.37 4.82
CA ALA A 689 13.54 33.47 5.94
C ALA A 689 12.06 33.09 6.22
N LEU A 690 11.17 34.06 6.25
CA LEU A 690 9.75 33.84 6.60
C LEU A 690 8.99 33.02 5.55
N ILE A 691 9.32 33.19 4.27
CA ILE A 691 8.65 32.46 3.20
C ILE A 691 8.94 30.95 3.26
N ILE A 692 10.10 30.53 3.75
CA ILE A 692 10.41 29.12 3.97
C ILE A 692 9.39 28.51 4.92
N ILE A 693 9.14 29.14 6.09
CA ILE A 693 8.15 28.65 7.06
C ILE A 693 6.74 28.65 6.45
N ALA A 694 6.37 29.73 5.76
CA ALA A 694 5.05 29.85 5.15
C ALA A 694 4.76 28.75 4.11
N LEU A 695 5.79 28.22 3.45
CA LEU A 695 5.66 27.16 2.45
C LEU A 695 5.76 25.75 3.03
N ILE A 696 6.18 25.55 4.27
CA ILE A 696 6.22 24.21 4.91
C ILE A 696 4.86 23.50 4.82
N PRO A 697 3.71 24.12 5.17
CA PRO A 697 2.42 23.44 5.05
C PRO A 697 2.10 22.99 3.62
N LEU A 698 2.49 23.79 2.62
CA LEU A 698 2.28 23.44 1.22
C LEU A 698 3.20 22.30 0.78
N ALA A 699 4.45 22.29 1.21
CA ALA A 699 5.40 21.20 0.94
C ALA A 699 4.93 19.86 1.55
N LEU A 700 4.41 19.89 2.79
CA LEU A 700 3.96 18.71 3.51
C LEU A 700 2.60 18.17 3.03
N LYS A 701 1.62 19.05 2.77
CA LYS A 701 0.28 18.66 2.28
C LYS A 701 0.27 18.36 0.78
N GLY A 702 1.17 18.97 0.05
CA GLY A 702 1.21 18.95 -1.41
C GLY A 702 0.12 19.79 -2.07
N VAL A 703 0.35 20.11 -3.33
CA VAL A 703 -0.63 20.76 -4.22
C VAL A 703 -1.64 19.71 -4.67
N LYS A 704 -2.94 19.98 -4.50
CA LYS A 704 -3.99 19.03 -4.90
C LYS A 704 -3.90 18.70 -6.40
N TYR A 705 -3.78 17.43 -6.70
CA TYR A 705 -3.90 16.94 -8.06
C TYR A 705 -5.33 17.14 -8.57
N ARG A 706 -5.46 17.60 -9.80
CA ARG A 706 -6.72 17.63 -10.56
C ARG A 706 -6.43 17.01 -11.91
N ALA A 707 -7.19 15.99 -12.26
CA ALA A 707 -7.06 15.36 -13.58
C ALA A 707 -7.25 16.42 -14.68
N GLY A 708 -6.33 16.44 -15.63
CA GLY A 708 -6.32 17.40 -16.74
C GLY A 708 -5.10 17.20 -17.63
N SER A 709 -5.07 17.87 -18.78
CA SER A 709 -3.93 17.80 -19.67
C SER A 709 -2.67 18.43 -19.06
N ALA A 710 -1.50 17.92 -19.45
CA ALA A 710 -0.20 18.47 -18.99
C ALA A 710 -0.07 19.99 -19.24
N ALA A 711 -0.59 20.47 -20.38
CA ALA A 711 -0.60 21.89 -20.72
C ALA A 711 -1.47 22.72 -19.73
N ALA A 712 -2.65 22.20 -19.36
CA ALA A 712 -3.53 22.87 -18.40
C ALA A 712 -2.91 22.93 -17.00
N LEU A 713 -2.25 21.85 -16.57
CA LEU A 713 -1.54 21.79 -15.29
C LEU A 713 -0.36 22.77 -15.26
N LEU A 714 0.43 22.80 -16.34
CA LEU A 714 1.56 23.74 -16.47
C LEU A 714 1.09 25.19 -16.46
N SER A 715 0.07 25.53 -17.27
CA SER A 715 -0.50 26.89 -17.31
C SER A 715 -0.99 27.33 -15.94
N ARG A 716 -1.71 26.46 -15.22
CA ARG A 716 -2.18 26.73 -13.87
C ARG A 716 -1.02 26.95 -12.90
N ASN A 717 0.03 26.11 -12.96
CA ASN A 717 1.20 26.28 -12.10
C ASN A 717 1.91 27.60 -12.35
N LEU A 718 2.09 27.98 -13.63
CA LEU A 718 2.67 29.27 -13.99
C LEU A 718 1.82 30.45 -13.52
N MET A 719 0.50 30.37 -13.66
CA MET A 719 -0.40 31.45 -13.22
C MET A 719 -0.45 31.57 -11.69
N VAL A 720 -0.57 30.45 -10.95
CA VAL A 720 -0.73 30.50 -9.49
C VAL A 720 0.61 30.69 -8.80
N PHE A 721 1.62 29.87 -9.13
CA PHE A 721 2.90 29.86 -8.44
C PHE A 721 3.95 30.76 -9.10
N GLY A 722 3.91 30.96 -10.41
CA GLY A 722 4.78 31.89 -11.12
C GLY A 722 4.37 33.32 -10.83
N LEU A 723 3.15 33.72 -11.22
CA LEU A 723 2.67 35.06 -10.96
C LEU A 723 2.53 35.37 -9.45
N GLY A 724 2.01 34.42 -8.66
CA GLY A 724 1.94 34.51 -7.20
C GLY A 724 3.33 34.65 -6.59
N GLY A 725 4.31 33.90 -7.10
CA GLY A 725 5.72 33.95 -6.68
C GLY A 725 6.37 35.32 -6.94
N VAL A 726 5.92 36.06 -7.96
CA VAL A 726 6.35 37.44 -8.18
C VAL A 726 5.63 38.41 -7.26
N ILE A 727 4.29 38.34 -7.19
CA ILE A 727 3.48 39.34 -6.47
C ILE A 727 3.67 39.27 -4.94
N VAL A 728 3.68 38.07 -4.37
CA VAL A 728 3.76 37.87 -2.91
C VAL A 728 5.02 38.52 -2.30
N PRO A 729 6.22 38.40 -2.88
CA PRO A 729 7.41 39.05 -2.36
C PRO A 729 7.34 40.55 -2.43
N PHE A 730 6.79 41.13 -3.53
CA PHE A 730 6.62 42.60 -3.64
C PHE A 730 5.79 43.14 -2.47
N ILE A 731 4.70 42.48 -2.15
CA ILE A 731 3.83 42.86 -1.03
C ILE A 731 4.53 42.57 0.31
N GLY A 732 5.10 41.38 0.48
CA GLY A 732 5.71 40.97 1.74
C GLY A 732 6.94 41.78 2.12
N ILE A 733 7.85 42.03 1.17
CA ILE A 733 9.02 42.89 1.39
C ILE A 733 8.58 44.30 1.75
N LYS A 734 7.57 44.87 1.05
CA LYS A 734 7.06 46.22 1.37
C LYS A 734 6.43 46.32 2.77
N ILE A 735 5.66 45.30 3.18
CA ILE A 735 5.09 45.27 4.53
C ILE A 735 6.21 45.21 5.59
N ILE A 736 7.24 44.38 5.37
CA ILE A 736 8.38 44.29 6.28
C ILE A 736 9.15 45.62 6.34
N ASP A 737 9.38 46.25 5.18
CA ASP A 737 10.04 47.55 5.08
C ASP A 737 9.30 48.62 5.91
N LEU A 738 7.97 48.68 5.82
CA LEU A 738 7.14 49.58 6.61
C LEU A 738 7.24 49.32 8.13
N ILE A 739 7.33 48.05 8.53
CA ILE A 739 7.50 47.66 9.94
C ILE A 739 8.89 48.09 10.44
N ILE A 740 9.94 47.80 9.66
CA ILE A 740 11.33 48.11 10.04
C ILE A 740 11.55 49.63 10.12
N SER A 741 11.13 50.37 9.10
CA SER A 741 11.26 51.80 9.08
C SER A 741 10.45 52.51 10.16
N GLY A 742 9.25 51.99 10.48
CA GLY A 742 8.38 52.56 11.54
C GLY A 742 8.84 52.24 12.96
N VAL A 743 9.48 51.09 13.20
CA VAL A 743 9.90 50.64 14.55
C VAL A 743 11.35 50.99 14.86
N PHE A 744 12.23 50.85 13.91
CA PHE A 744 13.69 50.99 14.10
C PHE A 744 14.26 52.28 13.47
N GLY A 745 13.47 53.03 12.70
CA GLY A 745 13.94 54.26 12.04
C GLY A 745 15.01 54.02 10.97
N LEU A 746 15.08 52.80 10.40
CA LEU A 746 16.05 52.35 9.38
C LEU A 746 15.56 52.65 7.98
#